data_9725dbdd2732273ae1025605e9552684
#
_entry.id   9725dbdd2732273ae1025605e9552684
#
_cell.length_a   1.000
_cell.length_b   1.000
_cell.length_c   1.000
_cell.angle_alpha   90.00
_cell.angle_beta   90.00
_cell.angle_gamma   90.00
#
_symmetry.space_group_name_H-M   'P 1'
#
loop_
_entity.id
_entity.type
_entity.pdbx_description
1 polymer ?
#
loop_
_entity_poly.entity_id
_entity_poly.type
_entity_poly.pdbx_seq_one_letter_code
_entity_poly.pdbx_strand_id
1 'polypeptide(L)'
;MENFKKRAIDLVLGLAITEEKMPSVIPYAPAKTDYSNKEKRYFKRRIGGKGHKYSKLLADMLVALEKERRANLHNLLVIKDGEVICEASYPGYDVNTSHLAHSMSKTVTGLAIGLLVDEGRLSISTPIVDIFPEYQTKDKRFPDITVEHLLTMRSGVPFSELGTVTESKWTEVYFASSLSFAPGEQFAYNSMNSYILSQIVTRVTNQSLTEYLEPRLFAPLGITNYFWEKSPELIEKGGFGLYMSCESFAKIGMLLINNGTFEGKRIISEDWVRTSTQMQTEVPEEKGSFNYGYHIWVSRAGDSYGLNGMLGQNVWICPKNGIVVSVNAGNNELFQDSPTLLIIMKYLSILPETGKGVKRSDTAVLKYIQNHFCEHRHWIRPLQVKHGLSYLLGLRERRPFDTMWSGILGTYIFPDNNSGILPLFVRVMQNNFLGGIESFELKRDDEELIFVSREGGINYEIPIGLYGYEESIVTFDGEPYILRAFGEAMEDEDRNPVYKIEFVFPELPNTRMIKITKTNTGIRVRMSENPDHRIADSFLSTMTTGGTIGFAMGIIEKRAGEDFVERKLHAVFHPELLGIDTRNEGWEHIIAAENLAIAERHEKSGKFIRTMVNKFIGEDKPEAPKKVKKKPQGPSILQRAINAIVSRKRKKNDIKIKEYVDLEVEDEDVPCLPEATSPTSSAEQSSEAPGFVTVFDDDGEVCVVPAEEE
;
A
#
# COMPACT_ATOMS: atom_id res chain seq x y z
N MET A 1 22.86 -9.39 -12.60
CA MET A 1 21.77 -8.80 -11.82
C MET A 1 20.89 -9.96 -11.40
N GLU A 2 20.47 -10.01 -10.16
CA GLU A 2 19.53 -11.04 -9.72
C GLU A 2 18.22 -10.88 -10.49
N ASN A 3 17.68 -11.97 -11.02
CA ASN A 3 16.52 -11.93 -11.92
C ASN A 3 15.29 -11.22 -11.32
N PHE A 4 15.10 -11.29 -9.97
CA PHE A 4 13.98 -10.63 -9.32
C PHE A 4 14.01 -9.09 -9.42
N LYS A 5 15.19 -8.46 -9.33
CA LYS A 5 15.31 -7.00 -9.49
C LYS A 5 14.90 -6.54 -10.89
N LYS A 6 15.29 -7.34 -11.92
CA LYS A 6 14.87 -7.04 -13.29
C LYS A 6 13.36 -7.15 -13.45
N ARG A 7 12.75 -8.23 -12.98
CA ARG A 7 11.30 -8.44 -13.06
C ARG A 7 10.52 -7.35 -12.31
N ALA A 8 11.02 -6.91 -11.15
CA ALA A 8 10.39 -5.83 -10.41
C ALA A 8 10.46 -4.49 -11.16
N ILE A 9 11.58 -4.22 -11.86
CA ILE A 9 11.68 -3.04 -12.72
C ILE A 9 10.70 -3.14 -13.89
N ASP A 10 10.65 -4.29 -14.56
CA ASP A 10 9.72 -4.52 -15.67
C ASP A 10 8.27 -4.35 -15.21
N LEU A 11 7.95 -4.78 -13.98
CA LEU A 11 6.65 -4.60 -13.35
C LEU A 11 6.31 -3.11 -13.16
N VAL A 12 7.20 -2.35 -12.52
CA VAL A 12 6.99 -0.92 -12.24
C VAL A 12 6.93 -0.12 -13.54
N LEU A 13 7.81 -0.40 -14.50
CA LEU A 13 7.79 0.27 -15.81
C LEU A 13 6.56 -0.14 -16.63
N GLY A 14 6.12 -1.39 -16.53
CA GLY A 14 4.88 -1.86 -17.11
C GLY A 14 3.67 -1.08 -16.60
N LEU A 15 3.53 -0.95 -15.27
CA LEU A 15 2.47 -0.16 -14.64
C LEU A 15 2.52 1.31 -15.04
N ALA A 16 3.68 1.94 -14.87
CA ALA A 16 3.81 3.39 -14.97
C ALA A 16 3.78 3.88 -16.42
N ILE A 17 4.26 3.11 -17.38
CA ILE A 17 4.56 3.61 -18.71
C ILE A 17 3.74 2.95 -19.81
N THR A 18 3.44 1.64 -19.70
CA THR A 18 2.70 0.94 -20.76
C THR A 18 1.21 0.90 -20.53
N GLU A 19 0.77 1.18 -19.29
CA GLU A 19 -0.63 1.00 -18.88
C GLU A 19 -1.20 -0.39 -19.28
N GLU A 20 -0.30 -1.34 -19.57
CA GLU A 20 -0.69 -2.71 -19.93
C GLU A 20 -1.35 -3.37 -18.72
N LYS A 21 -2.35 -4.22 -18.98
CA LYS A 21 -2.91 -5.10 -17.94
C LYS A 21 -1.75 -5.86 -17.31
N MET A 22 -1.56 -5.68 -15.99
CA MET A 22 -0.50 -6.37 -15.30
C MET A 22 -0.76 -7.86 -15.34
N PRO A 23 0.13 -8.67 -15.90
CA PRO A 23 0.05 -10.08 -15.69
C PRO A 23 0.29 -10.34 -14.22
N SER A 24 -0.63 -11.00 -13.54
CA SER A 24 -0.33 -11.58 -12.23
C SER A 24 0.86 -12.52 -12.40
N VAL A 25 2.02 -12.12 -11.91
CA VAL A 25 3.22 -12.96 -11.97
C VAL A 25 3.07 -14.15 -11.05
N ILE A 26 2.30 -13.96 -9.98
CA ILE A 26 1.94 -14.97 -8.99
C ILE A 26 0.42 -14.98 -8.90
N PRO A 27 -0.24 -16.14 -9.04
CA PRO A 27 -1.69 -16.22 -8.83
C PRO A 27 -2.05 -15.67 -7.46
N TYR A 28 -3.00 -14.75 -7.41
CA TYR A 28 -3.58 -14.29 -6.17
C TYR A 28 -4.35 -15.44 -5.53
N ALA A 29 -4.14 -15.67 -4.24
CA ALA A 29 -4.88 -16.62 -3.45
C ALA A 29 -5.49 -15.87 -2.26
N PRO A 30 -6.83 -15.71 -2.23
CA PRO A 30 -7.51 -15.13 -1.07
C PRO A 30 -7.15 -15.90 0.18
N ALA A 31 -6.75 -15.20 1.21
CA ALA A 31 -6.31 -15.84 2.44
C ALA A 31 -7.23 -15.52 3.63
N LYS A 32 -8.04 -14.49 3.51
CA LYS A 32 -8.87 -13.92 4.56
C LYS A 32 -10.32 -14.40 4.40
N THR A 33 -10.87 -15.05 5.41
CA THR A 33 -12.17 -15.73 5.28
C THR A 33 -13.26 -15.24 6.24
N ASP A 34 -12.95 -14.46 7.28
CA ASP A 34 -13.94 -13.95 8.23
C ASP A 34 -13.58 -12.55 8.75
N TYR A 35 -14.56 -11.65 8.73
CA TYR A 35 -14.42 -10.25 9.09
C TYR A 35 -15.32 -9.78 10.21
N SER A 36 -16.22 -10.62 10.67
CA SER A 36 -17.35 -10.19 11.49
C SER A 36 -16.98 -9.79 12.90
N ASN A 37 -15.77 -10.08 13.37
CA ASN A 37 -15.40 -9.93 14.77
C ASN A 37 -14.60 -8.65 15.03
N LYS A 38 -15.24 -7.64 15.60
CA LYS A 38 -14.52 -6.51 16.20
C LYS A 38 -13.91 -6.92 17.53
N GLU A 39 -12.66 -6.51 17.78
CA GLU A 39 -11.99 -6.73 19.05
C GLU A 39 -12.79 -6.08 20.19
N LYS A 40 -12.88 -6.74 21.33
CA LYS A 40 -13.53 -6.14 22.50
C LYS A 40 -12.63 -5.08 23.12
N ARG A 41 -13.23 -3.99 23.59
CA ARG A 41 -12.54 -2.97 24.37
C ARG A 41 -12.06 -3.56 25.68
N TYR A 42 -10.74 -3.56 25.86
CA TYR A 42 -10.09 -4.11 27.04
C TYR A 42 -9.76 -3.02 28.06
N PHE A 43 -9.10 -1.94 27.62
CA PHE A 43 -8.62 -0.91 28.53
C PHE A 43 -9.73 -0.05 29.08
N LYS A 44 -9.62 0.29 30.38
CA LYS A 44 -10.50 1.28 30.99
C LYS A 44 -10.24 2.66 30.42
N ARG A 45 -11.31 3.35 29.99
CA ARG A 45 -11.26 4.72 29.47
C ARG A 45 -11.44 5.72 30.59
N ARG A 46 -10.42 6.54 30.82
CA ARG A 46 -10.48 7.72 31.72
C ARG A 46 -10.54 9.03 30.96
N ILE A 47 -11.24 9.05 29.88
CA ILE A 47 -11.41 10.23 29.06
C ILE A 47 -12.41 11.16 29.75
N GLY A 48 -11.91 12.22 30.35
CA GLY A 48 -12.73 13.29 30.88
C GLY A 48 -13.47 13.01 32.18
N GLY A 49 -12.82 12.51 33.19
CA GLY A 49 -13.34 12.41 34.57
C GLY A 49 -12.84 13.53 35.49
N LYS A 50 -13.33 13.58 36.75
CA LYS A 50 -12.73 14.40 37.80
C LYS A 50 -11.25 14.02 37.94
N GLY A 51 -10.33 14.96 37.67
CA GLY A 51 -8.89 14.78 37.81
C GLY A 51 -8.13 14.39 36.55
N HIS A 52 -8.71 14.54 35.35
CA HIS A 52 -7.98 14.32 34.10
C HIS A 52 -6.95 15.42 33.84
N LYS A 53 -5.73 15.19 34.33
CA LYS A 53 -4.63 16.17 34.40
C LYS A 53 -4.12 16.63 33.02
N TYR A 54 -4.38 15.87 32.00
CA TYR A 54 -3.74 16.00 30.68
C TYR A 54 -4.68 16.54 29.61
N SER A 55 -5.94 16.83 29.96
CA SER A 55 -6.98 17.18 28.97
C SER A 55 -6.59 18.31 28.03
N LYS A 56 -5.99 19.38 28.55
CA LYS A 56 -5.56 20.50 27.70
C LYS A 56 -4.44 20.07 26.75
N LEU A 57 -3.41 19.39 27.25
CA LEU A 57 -2.28 18.95 26.45
C LEU A 57 -2.72 17.97 25.34
N LEU A 58 -3.61 17.04 25.67
CA LEU A 58 -4.16 16.08 24.70
C LEU A 58 -5.05 16.75 23.65
N ALA A 59 -5.84 17.75 24.06
CA ALA A 59 -6.63 18.55 23.14
C ALA A 59 -5.73 19.34 22.18
N ASP A 60 -4.69 20.00 22.70
CA ASP A 60 -3.71 20.73 21.88
C ASP A 60 -2.96 19.80 20.92
N MET A 61 -2.64 18.56 21.36
CA MET A 61 -2.04 17.52 20.51
C MET A 61 -2.96 17.12 19.36
N LEU A 62 -4.22 16.86 19.63
CA LEU A 62 -5.19 16.49 18.59
C LEU A 62 -5.38 17.63 17.57
N VAL A 63 -5.44 18.88 18.04
CA VAL A 63 -5.49 20.06 17.15
C VAL A 63 -4.24 20.18 16.29
N ALA A 64 -3.05 19.88 16.87
CA ALA A 64 -1.81 19.90 16.11
C ALA A 64 -1.76 18.81 15.04
N LEU A 65 -2.27 17.60 15.35
CA LEU A 65 -2.41 16.52 14.40
C LEU A 65 -3.36 16.88 13.25
N GLU A 66 -4.46 17.55 13.56
CA GLU A 66 -5.45 18.00 12.57
C GLU A 66 -4.87 19.03 11.59
N LYS A 67 -4.01 19.93 12.07
CA LYS A 67 -3.36 20.95 11.24
C LYS A 67 -2.22 20.42 10.39
N GLU A 68 -1.64 19.27 10.73
CA GLU A 68 -0.55 18.69 9.97
C GLU A 68 -1.07 18.01 8.69
N ARG A 69 -0.85 18.64 7.54
CA ARG A 69 -1.35 18.16 6.24
C ARG A 69 -0.77 16.81 5.80
N ARG A 70 0.40 16.42 6.33
CA ARG A 70 1.04 15.13 6.02
C ARG A 70 0.53 14.00 6.93
N ALA A 71 -0.15 14.33 8.03
CA ALA A 71 -0.73 13.35 8.92
C ALA A 71 -2.13 12.93 8.41
N ASN A 72 -2.33 11.65 8.22
CA ASN A 72 -3.63 11.05 7.92
C ASN A 72 -3.93 9.98 8.98
N LEU A 73 -4.33 10.47 10.16
CA LEU A 73 -4.62 9.61 11.30
C LEU A 73 -5.93 8.84 11.09
N HIS A 74 -5.92 7.55 11.38
CA HIS A 74 -7.10 6.69 11.39
C HIS A 74 -7.57 6.44 12.83
N ASN A 75 -6.69 5.90 13.66
CA ASN A 75 -6.98 5.59 15.04
C ASN A 75 -5.81 6.02 15.94
N LEU A 76 -6.12 6.48 17.13
CA LEU A 76 -5.17 6.82 18.18
C LEU A 76 -5.68 6.35 19.54
N LEU A 77 -4.81 5.63 20.25
CA LEU A 77 -4.96 5.34 21.68
C LEU A 77 -3.73 5.85 22.41
N VAL A 78 -3.92 6.65 23.45
CA VAL A 78 -2.86 7.02 24.42
C VAL A 78 -3.22 6.40 25.74
N ILE A 79 -2.37 5.52 26.21
CA ILE A 79 -2.52 4.78 27.48
C ILE A 79 -1.48 5.32 28.47
N LYS A 80 -1.93 5.64 29.66
CA LYS A 80 -1.08 6.06 30.79
C LYS A 80 -1.39 5.18 31.99
N ASP A 81 -0.36 4.50 32.49
CA ASP A 81 -0.48 3.59 33.65
C ASP A 81 -1.63 2.58 33.51
N GLY A 82 -1.80 2.00 32.30
CA GLY A 82 -2.81 0.99 31.98
C GLY A 82 -4.22 1.51 31.69
N GLU A 83 -4.45 2.82 31.68
CA GLU A 83 -5.75 3.41 31.37
C GLU A 83 -5.69 4.32 30.13
N VAL A 84 -6.68 4.23 29.26
CA VAL A 84 -6.78 5.10 28.07
C VAL A 84 -7.14 6.51 28.52
N ILE A 85 -6.25 7.46 28.23
CA ILE A 85 -6.42 8.89 28.52
C ILE A 85 -6.81 9.72 27.30
N CYS A 86 -6.57 9.19 26.09
CA CYS A 86 -7.02 9.78 24.84
C CYS A 86 -7.36 8.65 23.85
N GLU A 87 -8.48 8.77 23.19
CA GLU A 87 -8.91 7.92 22.10
C GLU A 87 -9.47 8.81 20.99
N ALA A 88 -9.02 8.64 19.77
CA ALA A 88 -9.57 9.33 18.61
C ALA A 88 -9.62 8.36 17.43
N SER A 89 -10.72 8.40 16.68
CA SER A 89 -10.89 7.69 15.41
C SER A 89 -11.48 8.64 14.38
N TYR A 90 -10.91 8.63 13.19
CA TYR A 90 -11.48 9.38 12.08
C TYR A 90 -12.76 8.74 11.55
N PRO A 91 -13.60 9.49 10.81
CA PRO A 91 -14.79 8.91 10.17
C PRO A 91 -14.41 7.74 9.29
N GLY A 92 -15.21 6.70 9.38
CA GLY A 92 -14.92 5.46 8.67
C GLY A 92 -13.94 4.51 9.37
N TYR A 93 -13.31 4.89 10.50
CA TYR A 93 -12.41 4.04 11.28
C TYR A 93 -12.89 3.82 12.70
N ASP A 94 -12.41 2.77 13.36
CA ASP A 94 -12.56 2.56 14.80
C ASP A 94 -11.38 1.74 15.37
N VAL A 95 -11.08 1.93 16.66
CA VAL A 95 -9.92 1.33 17.33
C VAL A 95 -10.01 -0.19 17.49
N ASN A 96 -11.19 -0.78 17.28
CA ASN A 96 -11.45 -2.19 17.49
C ASN A 96 -11.49 -3.00 16.17
N THR A 97 -11.55 -2.33 15.04
CA THR A 97 -11.45 -2.98 13.73
C THR A 97 -9.99 -3.37 13.48
N SER A 98 -9.75 -4.59 13.01
CA SER A 98 -8.41 -5.03 12.60
C SER A 98 -7.90 -4.14 11.46
N HIS A 99 -6.64 -3.75 11.55
CA HIS A 99 -6.00 -2.86 10.58
C HIS A 99 -4.65 -3.44 10.18
N LEU A 100 -4.27 -3.30 8.91
CA LEU A 100 -2.99 -3.77 8.38
C LEU A 100 -1.81 -3.07 9.08
N ALA A 101 -1.02 -3.85 9.77
CA ALA A 101 0.06 -3.36 10.65
C ALA A 101 1.38 -3.10 9.93
N HIS A 102 1.50 -3.56 8.67
CA HIS A 102 2.77 -3.54 7.96
C HIS A 102 3.93 -4.09 8.83
N SER A 103 5.02 -3.35 8.97
CA SER A 103 6.23 -3.81 9.67
C SER A 103 6.10 -3.92 11.19
N MET A 104 5.01 -3.47 11.82
CA MET A 104 4.77 -3.82 13.22
C MET A 104 4.65 -5.34 13.43
N SER A 105 4.31 -6.08 12.39
CA SER A 105 4.31 -7.56 12.36
C SER A 105 5.63 -8.17 12.83
N LYS A 106 6.76 -7.50 12.52
CA LYS A 106 8.11 -7.98 12.86
C LYS A 106 8.30 -8.19 14.36
N THR A 107 7.79 -7.26 15.17
CA THR A 107 7.90 -7.39 16.62
C THR A 107 7.13 -8.61 17.14
N VAL A 108 5.95 -8.91 16.56
CA VAL A 108 5.18 -10.09 16.94
C VAL A 108 5.92 -11.38 16.56
N THR A 109 6.56 -11.40 15.37
CA THR A 109 7.45 -12.51 14.99
C THR A 109 8.67 -12.61 15.93
N GLY A 110 9.26 -11.47 16.32
CA GLY A 110 10.35 -11.43 17.31
C GLY A 110 9.93 -12.00 18.67
N LEU A 111 8.70 -11.73 19.11
CA LEU A 111 8.15 -12.33 20.33
C LEU A 111 7.99 -13.86 20.21
N ALA A 112 7.61 -14.38 19.03
CA ALA A 112 7.56 -15.83 18.79
C ALA A 112 8.95 -16.48 18.92
N ILE A 113 9.99 -15.83 18.38
CA ILE A 113 11.37 -16.30 18.55
C ILE A 113 11.76 -16.26 20.02
N GLY A 114 11.40 -15.20 20.76
CA GLY A 114 11.66 -15.11 22.20
C GLY A 114 11.02 -16.24 22.99
N LEU A 115 9.79 -16.60 22.69
CA LEU A 115 9.10 -17.73 23.31
C LEU A 115 9.83 -19.06 23.01
N LEU A 116 10.34 -19.27 21.79
CA LEU A 116 11.15 -20.46 21.48
C LEU A 116 12.47 -20.50 22.25
N VAL A 117 13.08 -19.33 22.47
CA VAL A 117 14.31 -19.23 23.29
C VAL A 117 14.00 -19.52 24.75
N ASP A 118 12.92 -18.96 25.28
CA ASP A 118 12.46 -19.22 26.67
C ASP A 118 12.10 -20.70 26.89
N GLU A 119 11.56 -21.38 25.87
CA GLU A 119 11.28 -22.82 25.89
C GLU A 119 12.54 -23.68 25.72
N GLY A 120 13.73 -23.08 25.49
CA GLY A 120 14.99 -23.79 25.23
C GLY A 120 15.02 -24.57 23.91
N ARG A 121 14.14 -24.24 22.97
CA ARG A 121 13.99 -24.92 21.68
C ARG A 121 14.79 -24.27 20.56
N LEU A 122 15.27 -23.06 20.76
CA LEU A 122 16.05 -22.30 19.79
C LEU A 122 17.11 -21.46 20.50
N SER A 123 18.29 -21.32 19.91
CA SER A 123 19.29 -20.33 20.29
C SER A 123 19.40 -19.24 19.24
N ILE A 124 19.56 -17.98 19.65
CA ILE A 124 19.81 -16.87 18.70
C ILE A 124 21.13 -17.02 17.96
N SER A 125 22.09 -17.79 18.51
CA SER A 125 23.38 -18.11 17.86
C SER A 125 23.29 -19.26 16.84
N THR A 126 22.15 -19.93 16.71
CA THR A 126 21.98 -21.04 15.77
C THR A 126 22.13 -20.53 14.33
N PRO A 127 23.04 -21.10 13.53
CA PRO A 127 23.13 -20.82 12.09
C PRO A 127 21.84 -21.26 11.38
N ILE A 128 21.33 -20.39 10.50
CA ILE A 128 20.05 -20.72 9.81
C ILE A 128 20.19 -21.91 8.87
N VAL A 129 21.37 -22.19 8.34
CA VAL A 129 21.63 -23.37 7.49
C VAL A 129 21.46 -24.70 8.25
N ASP A 130 21.64 -24.70 9.56
CA ASP A 130 21.42 -25.89 10.39
C ASP A 130 19.92 -26.20 10.54
N ILE A 131 19.08 -25.18 10.45
CA ILE A 131 17.62 -25.32 10.48
C ILE A 131 17.06 -25.68 9.11
N PHE A 132 17.74 -25.26 8.03
CA PHE A 132 17.34 -25.44 6.64
C PHE A 132 18.39 -26.14 5.79
N PRO A 133 18.81 -27.37 6.15
CA PRO A 133 19.95 -28.06 5.49
C PRO A 133 19.67 -28.46 4.02
N GLU A 134 18.40 -28.45 3.59
CA GLU A 134 18.03 -28.79 2.22
C GLU A 134 18.32 -27.68 1.21
N TYR A 135 18.47 -26.42 1.65
CA TYR A 135 18.73 -25.30 0.74
C TYR A 135 20.22 -25.13 0.48
N GLN A 136 20.58 -25.09 -0.79
CA GLN A 136 21.97 -24.86 -1.22
C GLN A 136 22.26 -23.36 -1.26
N THR A 137 23.32 -22.96 -0.61
CA THR A 137 23.82 -21.58 -0.63
C THR A 137 24.93 -21.42 -1.65
N LYS A 138 24.96 -20.28 -2.35
CA LYS A 138 26.00 -19.94 -3.33
C LYS A 138 27.15 -19.15 -2.72
N ASP A 139 26.86 -18.33 -1.72
CA ASP A 139 27.85 -17.51 -1.03
C ASP A 139 28.48 -18.28 0.14
N LYS A 140 29.80 -18.33 0.18
CA LYS A 140 30.54 -19.06 1.24
C LYS A 140 30.33 -18.47 2.64
N ARG A 141 29.92 -17.19 2.73
CA ARG A 141 29.63 -16.50 3.99
C ARG A 141 28.23 -16.81 4.53
N PHE A 142 27.35 -17.38 3.71
CA PHE A 142 25.96 -17.62 4.07
C PHE A 142 25.79 -18.51 5.33
N PRO A 143 26.63 -19.56 5.55
CA PRO A 143 26.56 -20.35 6.78
C PRO A 143 26.81 -19.58 8.09
N ASP A 144 27.39 -18.40 8.02
CA ASP A 144 27.63 -17.56 9.20
C ASP A 144 26.37 -16.75 9.63
N ILE A 145 25.28 -16.82 8.86
CA ILE A 145 24.03 -16.13 9.22
C ILE A 145 23.36 -16.88 10.36
N THR A 146 23.19 -16.21 11.50
CA THR A 146 22.47 -16.71 12.67
C THR A 146 21.07 -16.12 12.81
N VAL A 147 20.25 -16.69 13.67
CA VAL A 147 18.94 -16.15 14.05
C VAL A 147 19.06 -14.69 14.55
N GLU A 148 20.12 -14.37 15.31
CA GLU A 148 20.39 -13.01 15.77
C GLU A 148 20.63 -12.01 14.64
N HIS A 149 21.35 -12.42 13.58
CA HIS A 149 21.55 -11.59 12.40
C HIS A 149 20.22 -11.25 11.69
N LEU A 150 19.25 -12.16 11.72
CA LEU A 150 17.90 -11.89 11.20
C LEU A 150 17.15 -10.90 12.10
N LEU A 151 17.16 -11.12 13.42
CA LEU A 151 16.48 -10.25 14.41
C LEU A 151 17.04 -8.82 14.40
N THR A 152 18.33 -8.66 14.11
CA THR A 152 19.04 -7.37 14.11
C THR A 152 19.19 -6.73 12.74
N MET A 153 18.58 -7.31 11.69
CA MET A 153 18.65 -6.82 10.30
C MET A 153 20.08 -6.73 9.75
N ARG A 154 20.93 -7.73 10.08
CA ARG A 154 22.35 -7.79 9.70
C ARG A 154 22.71 -9.04 8.91
N SER A 155 21.77 -9.65 8.19
CA SER A 155 22.03 -10.87 7.40
C SER A 155 22.89 -10.64 6.16
N GLY A 156 22.86 -9.47 5.56
CA GLY A 156 23.51 -9.18 4.27
C GLY A 156 22.76 -9.70 3.04
N VAL A 157 21.64 -10.38 3.19
CA VAL A 157 20.83 -10.92 2.07
C VAL A 157 20.12 -9.79 1.33
N PRO A 158 20.29 -9.66 0.01
CA PRO A 158 19.70 -8.57 -0.78
C PRO A 158 18.27 -8.86 -1.26
N PHE A 159 17.76 -10.10 -1.16
CA PHE A 159 16.38 -10.42 -1.49
C PHE A 159 15.45 -9.76 -0.47
N SER A 160 14.59 -8.87 -0.94
CA SER A 160 13.75 -7.99 -0.12
C SER A 160 12.30 -8.02 -0.59
N GLU A 161 11.46 -7.17 0.00
CA GLU A 161 10.04 -7.02 -0.29
C GLU A 161 9.74 -6.83 -1.79
N LEU A 162 10.63 -6.15 -2.51
CA LEU A 162 10.50 -5.98 -3.95
C LEU A 162 10.43 -7.32 -4.70
N GLY A 163 11.24 -8.29 -4.27
CA GLY A 163 11.25 -9.62 -4.86
C GLY A 163 9.97 -10.40 -4.60
N THR A 164 9.26 -10.09 -3.53
CA THR A 164 8.04 -10.83 -3.15
C THR A 164 6.89 -10.66 -4.15
N VAL A 165 6.88 -9.57 -4.90
CA VAL A 165 5.85 -9.30 -5.93
C VAL A 165 6.09 -10.12 -7.20
N THR A 166 7.32 -10.59 -7.43
CA THR A 166 7.73 -11.26 -8.67
C THR A 166 8.18 -12.70 -8.51
N GLU A 167 8.36 -13.17 -7.28
CA GLU A 167 8.87 -14.51 -6.97
C GLU A 167 7.85 -15.29 -6.15
N SER A 168 7.65 -16.57 -6.51
CA SER A 168 6.75 -17.49 -5.78
C SER A 168 7.48 -18.39 -4.79
N LYS A 169 8.81 -18.47 -4.87
CA LYS A 169 9.67 -19.32 -4.04
C LYS A 169 10.62 -18.47 -3.20
N TRP A 170 10.06 -17.77 -2.23
CA TRP A 170 10.79 -16.78 -1.46
C TRP A 170 11.95 -17.37 -0.68
N THR A 171 11.77 -18.56 -0.09
CA THR A 171 12.80 -19.26 0.66
C THR A 171 13.97 -19.67 -0.22
N GLU A 172 13.68 -20.29 -1.37
CA GLU A 172 14.73 -20.72 -2.31
C GLU A 172 15.56 -19.52 -2.81
N VAL A 173 14.88 -18.39 -3.14
CA VAL A 173 15.56 -17.17 -3.61
C VAL A 173 16.39 -16.53 -2.49
N TYR A 174 15.89 -16.55 -1.25
CA TYR A 174 16.62 -16.03 -0.10
C TYR A 174 17.94 -16.78 0.10
N PHE A 175 17.92 -18.13 0.16
CA PHE A 175 19.10 -18.97 0.36
C PHE A 175 20.03 -18.98 -0.85
N ALA A 176 19.52 -18.79 -2.07
CA ALA A 176 20.31 -18.71 -3.29
C ALA A 176 20.99 -17.35 -3.52
N SER A 177 20.70 -16.34 -2.68
CA SER A 177 21.22 -14.98 -2.82
C SER A 177 22.73 -14.91 -2.49
N SER A 178 23.44 -14.04 -3.22
CA SER A 178 24.80 -13.63 -2.85
C SER A 178 24.72 -12.46 -1.88
N LEU A 179 25.50 -12.50 -0.80
CA LEU A 179 25.44 -11.50 0.26
C LEU A 179 26.05 -10.16 -0.20
N SER A 180 25.40 -9.05 0.13
CA SER A 180 25.87 -7.70 -0.12
C SER A 180 27.06 -7.33 0.79
N PHE A 181 27.09 -7.85 2.02
CA PHE A 181 28.13 -7.67 3.03
C PHE A 181 28.20 -8.93 3.93
N ALA A 182 29.20 -9.05 4.80
CA ALA A 182 29.30 -10.18 5.72
C ALA A 182 28.22 -10.13 6.80
N PRO A 183 27.66 -11.27 7.25
CA PRO A 183 26.71 -11.31 8.35
C PRO A 183 27.24 -10.58 9.58
N GLY A 184 26.41 -9.73 10.18
CA GLY A 184 26.78 -8.91 11.34
C GLY A 184 27.54 -7.62 11.04
N GLU A 185 27.98 -7.37 9.79
CA GLU A 185 28.82 -6.23 9.45
C GLU A 185 28.03 -4.91 9.37
N GLN A 186 26.87 -4.92 8.70
CA GLN A 186 26.10 -3.72 8.44
C GLN A 186 24.61 -3.92 8.73
N PHE A 187 23.92 -2.83 9.07
CA PHE A 187 22.47 -2.78 9.14
C PHE A 187 21.88 -2.59 7.75
N ALA A 188 20.98 -3.50 7.35
CA ALA A 188 20.17 -3.38 6.14
C ALA A 188 18.77 -3.93 6.42
N TYR A 189 17.81 -3.01 6.58
CA TYR A 189 16.43 -3.37 6.86
C TYR A 189 15.86 -4.25 5.75
N ASN A 190 15.34 -5.41 6.13
CA ASN A 190 14.87 -6.42 5.17
C ASN A 190 13.78 -7.31 5.79
N SER A 191 12.55 -7.21 5.31
CA SER A 191 11.42 -8.00 5.81
C SER A 191 11.55 -9.49 5.54
N MET A 192 12.41 -9.89 4.58
CA MET A 192 12.63 -11.31 4.31
C MET A 192 13.40 -12.01 5.44
N ASN A 193 14.17 -11.26 6.24
CA ASN A 193 14.72 -11.79 7.49
C ASN A 193 13.60 -12.28 8.43
N SER A 194 12.55 -11.48 8.56
CA SER A 194 11.40 -11.83 9.40
C SER A 194 10.57 -12.98 8.82
N TYR A 195 10.50 -13.07 7.48
CA TYR A 195 9.90 -14.22 6.80
C TYR A 195 10.63 -15.52 7.13
N ILE A 196 11.95 -15.51 7.09
CA ILE A 196 12.75 -16.68 7.50
C ILE A 196 12.55 -16.98 8.99
N LEU A 197 12.43 -15.97 9.86
CA LEU A 197 12.10 -16.21 11.28
C LEU A 197 10.71 -16.85 11.44
N SER A 198 9.72 -16.46 10.65
CA SER A 198 8.40 -17.12 10.62
C SER A 198 8.52 -18.60 10.22
N GLN A 199 9.33 -18.90 9.21
CA GLN A 199 9.62 -20.28 8.81
C GLN A 199 10.37 -21.06 9.89
N ILE A 200 11.30 -20.43 10.62
CA ILE A 200 11.99 -21.06 11.76
C ILE A 200 10.99 -21.52 12.81
N VAL A 201 10.00 -20.68 13.14
CA VAL A 201 8.93 -21.10 14.06
C VAL A 201 8.23 -22.36 13.55
N THR A 202 7.82 -22.36 12.27
CA THR A 202 7.15 -23.51 11.66
C THR A 202 8.03 -24.78 11.70
N ARG A 203 9.31 -24.64 11.39
CA ARG A 203 10.28 -25.78 11.41
C ARG A 203 10.48 -26.37 12.79
N VAL A 204 10.69 -25.49 13.77
CA VAL A 204 11.01 -25.92 15.14
C VAL A 204 9.80 -26.50 15.84
N THR A 205 8.59 -26.01 15.50
CA THR A 205 7.37 -26.37 16.22
C THR A 205 6.46 -27.33 15.49
N ASN A 206 6.57 -27.41 14.18
CA ASN A 206 5.61 -28.03 13.26
C ASN A 206 4.21 -27.40 13.35
N GLN A 207 4.15 -26.12 13.72
CA GLN A 207 2.96 -25.28 13.77
C GLN A 207 3.21 -24.04 12.92
N SER A 208 2.19 -23.46 12.30
CA SER A 208 2.31 -22.15 11.69
C SER A 208 2.61 -21.07 12.74
N LEU A 209 3.08 -19.90 12.34
CA LEU A 209 3.41 -18.81 13.26
C LEU A 209 2.20 -18.43 14.13
N THR A 210 1.02 -18.33 13.52
CA THR A 210 -0.22 -18.01 14.22
C THR A 210 -0.68 -19.13 15.15
N GLU A 211 -0.63 -20.39 14.74
CA GLU A 211 -0.95 -21.53 15.60
C GLU A 211 -0.02 -21.64 16.82
N TYR A 212 1.25 -21.29 16.65
CA TYR A 212 2.20 -21.27 17.77
C TYR A 212 1.93 -20.11 18.74
N LEU A 213 1.61 -18.92 18.21
CA LEU A 213 1.36 -17.71 18.99
C LEU A 213 0.00 -17.71 19.70
N GLU A 214 -1.02 -18.36 19.14
CA GLU A 214 -2.38 -18.33 19.67
C GLU A 214 -2.44 -18.68 21.17
N PRO A 215 -2.01 -19.87 21.64
CA PRO A 215 -2.09 -20.22 23.06
C PRO A 215 -1.05 -19.50 23.93
N ARG A 216 0.02 -18.95 23.36
CA ARG A 216 1.17 -18.40 24.08
C ARG A 216 1.14 -16.88 24.23
N LEU A 217 0.61 -16.20 23.23
CA LEU A 217 0.59 -14.73 23.17
C LEU A 217 -0.82 -14.19 23.01
N PHE A 218 -1.55 -14.59 21.95
CA PHE A 218 -2.81 -13.96 21.59
C PHE A 218 -3.92 -14.24 22.61
N ALA A 219 -4.18 -15.49 22.91
CA ALA A 219 -5.20 -15.86 23.91
C ALA A 219 -4.90 -15.31 25.31
N PRO A 220 -3.67 -15.37 25.85
CA PRO A 220 -3.33 -14.74 27.14
C PRO A 220 -3.52 -13.23 27.19
N LEU A 221 -3.35 -12.52 26.06
CA LEU A 221 -3.61 -11.09 25.94
C LEU A 221 -5.08 -10.79 25.60
N GLY A 222 -5.93 -11.81 25.43
CA GLY A 222 -7.31 -11.65 24.98
C GLY A 222 -7.40 -10.99 23.61
N ILE A 223 -6.44 -11.27 22.71
CA ILE A 223 -6.47 -10.88 21.31
C ILE A 223 -7.20 -11.98 20.56
N THR A 224 -8.36 -11.65 19.98
CA THR A 224 -9.26 -12.65 19.36
C THR A 224 -9.51 -12.38 17.89
N ASN A 225 -9.21 -11.17 17.42
CA ASN A 225 -9.41 -10.77 16.03
C ASN A 225 -8.08 -10.38 15.41
N TYR A 226 -7.48 -11.32 14.69
CA TYR A 226 -6.25 -11.15 13.94
C TYR A 226 -6.26 -12.00 12.68
N PHE A 227 -5.46 -11.59 11.73
CA PHE A 227 -5.24 -12.31 10.50
C PHE A 227 -3.81 -12.05 10.03
N TRP A 228 -3.14 -13.05 9.47
CA TRP A 228 -1.80 -12.89 8.90
C TRP A 228 -1.75 -13.42 7.48
N GLU A 229 -1.41 -12.54 6.54
CA GLU A 229 -1.22 -12.91 5.14
C GLU A 229 -0.10 -13.95 4.99
N LYS A 230 -0.29 -14.86 4.05
CA LYS A 230 0.69 -15.91 3.72
C LYS A 230 1.43 -15.59 2.43
N SER A 231 2.64 -16.12 2.34
CA SER A 231 3.42 -16.16 1.10
C SER A 231 2.83 -17.18 0.12
N PRO A 232 3.28 -17.21 -1.15
CA PRO A 232 2.93 -18.28 -2.08
C PRO A 232 3.35 -19.69 -1.61
N GLU A 233 4.26 -19.78 -0.64
CA GLU A 233 4.69 -21.02 0.02
C GLU A 233 3.79 -21.39 1.23
N LEU A 234 2.67 -20.68 1.42
CA LEU A 234 1.68 -20.87 2.50
C LEU A 234 2.23 -20.62 3.92
N ILE A 235 3.30 -19.86 4.04
CA ILE A 235 3.91 -19.45 5.31
C ILE A 235 3.47 -18.02 5.61
N GLU A 236 3.13 -17.71 6.85
CA GLU A 236 2.86 -16.33 7.26
C GLU A 236 4.06 -15.43 6.96
N LYS A 237 3.78 -14.24 6.37
CA LYS A 237 4.81 -13.32 5.86
C LYS A 237 5.80 -12.83 6.95
N GLY A 238 5.43 -12.92 8.23
CA GLY A 238 6.29 -12.62 9.38
C GLY A 238 6.75 -11.16 9.48
N GLY A 239 7.20 -10.57 8.40
CA GLY A 239 7.70 -9.19 8.35
C GLY A 239 6.64 -8.12 8.06
N PHE A 240 5.47 -8.53 7.59
CA PHE A 240 4.33 -7.70 7.20
C PHE A 240 3.08 -8.56 7.03
N GLY A 241 1.95 -7.95 6.71
CA GLY A 241 0.71 -8.68 6.42
C GLY A 241 -0.08 -9.14 7.66
N LEU A 242 0.27 -8.70 8.87
CA LEU A 242 -0.53 -8.93 10.08
C LEU A 242 -1.60 -7.84 10.19
N TYR A 243 -2.83 -8.27 10.40
CA TYR A 243 -3.97 -7.42 10.72
C TYR A 243 -4.32 -7.62 12.18
N MET A 244 -4.33 -6.55 12.95
CA MET A 244 -4.80 -6.49 14.34
C MET A 244 -5.35 -5.11 14.64
N SER A 245 -6.24 -5.02 15.61
CA SER A 245 -6.80 -3.74 16.02
C SER A 245 -5.78 -2.85 16.74
N CYS A 246 -6.03 -1.53 16.72
CA CYS A 246 -5.26 -0.57 17.52
C CYS A 246 -5.25 -0.94 19.02
N GLU A 247 -6.37 -1.45 19.53
CA GLU A 247 -6.51 -1.98 20.89
C GLU A 247 -5.60 -3.19 21.14
N SER A 248 -5.54 -4.14 20.21
CA SER A 248 -4.70 -5.33 20.32
C SER A 248 -3.20 -5.01 20.28
N PHE A 249 -2.78 -4.09 19.43
CA PHE A 249 -1.40 -3.61 19.42
C PHE A 249 -1.04 -2.85 20.70
N ALA A 250 -1.99 -2.12 21.29
CA ALA A 250 -1.80 -1.50 22.59
C ALA A 250 -1.56 -2.54 23.70
N LYS A 251 -2.20 -3.72 23.65
CA LYS A 251 -1.93 -4.83 24.59
C LYS A 251 -0.50 -5.37 24.45
N ILE A 252 0.01 -5.49 23.19
CA ILE A 252 1.42 -5.82 22.96
C ILE A 252 2.34 -4.75 23.58
N GLY A 253 2.03 -3.46 23.38
CA GLY A 253 2.77 -2.37 24.03
C GLY A 253 2.75 -2.47 25.56
N MET A 254 1.61 -2.82 26.15
CA MET A 254 1.49 -3.04 27.61
C MET A 254 2.24 -4.27 28.09
N LEU A 255 2.32 -5.34 27.31
CA LEU A 255 3.16 -6.50 27.60
C LEU A 255 4.64 -6.09 27.70
N LEU A 256 5.11 -5.31 26.72
CA LEU A 256 6.51 -4.86 26.65
C LEU A 256 6.87 -3.89 27.78
N ILE A 257 6.01 -2.90 28.09
CA ILE A 257 6.27 -1.93 29.17
C ILE A 257 6.31 -2.61 30.57
N ASN A 258 5.59 -3.72 30.70
CA ASN A 258 5.55 -4.54 31.93
C ASN A 258 6.54 -5.70 31.89
N ASN A 259 7.63 -5.58 31.14
CA ASN A 259 8.71 -6.56 31.06
C ASN A 259 8.22 -8.00 30.81
N GLY A 260 7.26 -8.18 29.90
CA GLY A 260 6.74 -9.48 29.50
C GLY A 260 5.66 -10.07 30.42
N THR A 261 5.08 -9.25 31.29
CA THR A 261 3.97 -9.64 32.18
C THR A 261 2.67 -8.95 31.75
N PHE A 262 1.57 -9.68 31.69
CA PHE A 262 0.24 -9.15 31.39
C PHE A 262 -0.78 -9.74 32.39
N GLU A 263 -1.58 -8.87 33.03
CA GLU A 263 -2.53 -9.26 34.09
C GLU A 263 -1.93 -10.17 35.19
N GLY A 264 -0.70 -9.89 35.59
CA GLY A 264 0.03 -10.66 36.60
C GLY A 264 0.59 -12.01 36.12
N LYS A 265 0.37 -12.39 34.86
CA LYS A 265 0.93 -13.60 34.26
C LYS A 265 2.18 -13.27 33.44
N ARG A 266 3.25 -14.07 33.66
CA ARG A 266 4.43 -14.04 32.78
C ARG A 266 4.07 -14.68 31.44
N ILE A 267 4.16 -13.91 30.36
CA ILE A 267 3.90 -14.35 29.01
C ILE A 267 5.22 -14.69 28.30
N ILE A 268 6.21 -13.83 28.49
CA ILE A 268 7.56 -13.99 27.94
C ILE A 268 8.58 -13.54 28.99
N SER A 269 9.82 -14.04 28.93
CA SER A 269 10.83 -13.69 29.93
C SER A 269 11.14 -12.20 29.95
N GLU A 270 11.48 -11.70 31.12
CA GLU A 270 11.97 -10.32 31.30
C GLU A 270 13.28 -10.11 30.55
N ASP A 271 14.15 -11.12 30.53
CA ASP A 271 15.43 -11.07 29.82
C ASP A 271 15.26 -10.89 28.32
N TRP A 272 14.28 -11.59 27.71
CA TRP A 272 13.96 -11.37 26.30
C TRP A 272 13.47 -9.96 26.03
N VAL A 273 12.51 -9.47 26.81
CA VAL A 273 11.97 -8.11 26.64
C VAL A 273 13.07 -7.08 26.81
N ARG A 274 13.87 -7.17 27.86
CA ARG A 274 14.99 -6.27 28.12
C ARG A 274 16.01 -6.28 26.97
N THR A 275 16.40 -7.43 26.49
CA THR A 275 17.37 -7.57 25.40
C THR A 275 16.81 -7.03 24.10
N SER A 276 15.56 -7.36 23.76
CA SER A 276 14.94 -6.95 22.51
C SER A 276 14.65 -5.44 22.43
N THR A 277 14.43 -4.78 23.57
CA THR A 277 14.13 -3.34 23.66
C THR A 277 15.35 -2.47 23.88
N GLN A 278 16.56 -3.04 23.97
CA GLN A 278 17.83 -2.33 23.98
C GLN A 278 18.46 -2.26 22.59
N MET A 279 19.36 -1.31 22.39
CA MET A 279 20.11 -1.20 21.15
C MET A 279 21.01 -2.44 20.98
N GLN A 280 20.73 -3.22 19.95
CA GLN A 280 21.54 -4.33 19.47
C GLN A 280 22.36 -3.96 18.21
N THR A 281 21.85 -2.97 17.48
CA THR A 281 22.49 -2.45 16.28
C THR A 281 22.34 -0.94 16.21
N GLU A 282 23.46 -0.28 16.03
CA GLU A 282 23.47 1.14 15.69
C GLU A 282 23.04 1.32 14.23
N VAL A 283 22.04 2.15 14.01
CA VAL A 283 21.57 2.49 12.67
C VAL A 283 22.19 3.81 12.25
N PRO A 284 22.90 3.90 11.12
CA PRO A 284 23.44 5.14 10.61
C PRO A 284 22.37 6.24 10.51
N GLU A 285 22.71 7.49 10.85
CA GLU A 285 21.74 8.59 10.90
C GLU A 285 21.05 8.83 9.56
N GLU A 286 21.78 8.64 8.45
CA GLU A 286 21.23 8.72 7.09
C GLU A 286 20.20 7.62 6.76
N LYS A 287 20.13 6.57 7.58
CA LYS A 287 19.19 5.45 7.43
C LYS A 287 18.01 5.51 8.39
N GLY A 288 18.01 6.47 9.34
CA GLY A 288 16.88 6.64 10.24
C GLY A 288 17.22 7.30 11.58
N SER A 289 16.17 7.72 12.27
CA SER A 289 16.24 8.48 13.54
C SER A 289 16.38 7.60 14.79
N PHE A 290 16.28 6.27 14.65
CA PHE A 290 16.28 5.31 15.75
C PHE A 290 17.35 4.23 15.56
N ASN A 291 17.81 3.64 16.66
CA ASN A 291 18.59 2.41 16.68
C ASN A 291 17.68 1.18 16.61
N TYR A 292 18.25 -0.03 16.54
CA TYR A 292 17.50 -1.25 16.37
C TYR A 292 17.85 -2.31 17.44
N GLY A 293 16.81 -2.89 18.03
CA GLY A 293 16.89 -4.05 18.92
C GLY A 293 16.55 -5.35 18.17
N TYR A 294 15.87 -6.29 18.84
CA TYR A 294 15.36 -7.49 18.18
C TYR A 294 13.96 -7.22 17.62
N HIS A 295 13.90 -6.79 16.35
CA HIS A 295 12.68 -6.40 15.66
C HIS A 295 11.88 -5.29 16.36
N ILE A 296 12.57 -4.41 17.09
CA ILE A 296 12.04 -3.24 17.79
C ILE A 296 12.93 -2.04 17.49
N TRP A 297 12.34 -0.90 17.22
CA TRP A 297 13.04 0.36 17.11
C TRP A 297 13.29 0.96 18.48
N VAL A 298 14.49 1.50 18.72
CA VAL A 298 14.94 2.02 20.00
C VAL A 298 15.37 3.46 19.83
N SER A 299 14.88 4.39 20.66
CA SER A 299 15.33 5.78 20.61
C SER A 299 16.84 5.89 20.77
N ARG A 300 17.46 6.91 20.16
CA ARG A 300 18.90 7.14 20.31
C ARG A 300 19.33 7.31 21.78
N ALA A 301 18.44 7.87 22.61
CA ALA A 301 18.65 8.02 24.05
C ALA A 301 18.46 6.70 24.84
N GLY A 302 17.87 5.66 24.22
CA GLY A 302 17.57 4.39 24.89
C GLY A 302 16.46 4.47 25.93
N ASP A 303 15.68 5.56 25.96
CA ASP A 303 14.65 5.83 26.97
C ASP A 303 13.23 5.46 26.52
N SER A 304 13.08 5.16 25.25
CA SER A 304 11.83 4.76 24.62
C SER A 304 12.08 3.85 23.43
N TYR A 305 11.08 3.05 23.08
CA TYR A 305 11.18 2.10 21.98
C TYR A 305 9.79 1.83 21.38
N GLY A 306 9.74 1.19 20.24
CA GLY A 306 8.46 0.93 19.62
C GLY A 306 8.47 0.06 18.38
N LEU A 307 7.26 -0.27 17.96
CA LEU A 307 6.93 -0.94 16.72
C LEU A 307 6.63 0.15 15.70
N ASN A 308 7.22 0.04 14.52
CA ASN A 308 6.96 0.97 13.43
C ASN A 308 6.61 0.20 12.16
N GLY A 309 5.55 0.62 11.49
CA GLY A 309 5.12 0.14 10.19
C GLY A 309 4.96 1.31 9.24
N MET A 310 5.18 1.08 7.95
CA MET A 310 5.00 2.11 6.94
C MET A 310 3.58 2.68 6.96
N LEU A 311 3.41 3.85 6.38
CA LEU A 311 2.15 4.60 6.30
C LEU A 311 1.64 5.07 7.68
N GLY A 312 2.54 5.15 8.69
CA GLY A 312 2.21 5.70 10.00
C GLY A 312 1.64 4.72 11.02
N GLN A 313 1.81 3.41 10.82
CA GLN A 313 1.45 2.42 11.83
C GLN A 313 2.48 2.45 12.96
N ASN A 314 2.06 2.69 14.21
CA ASN A 314 3.00 2.79 15.33
C ASN A 314 2.42 2.25 16.64
N VAL A 315 3.28 1.57 17.41
CA VAL A 315 3.14 1.49 18.86
C VAL A 315 4.40 2.03 19.48
N TRP A 316 4.30 3.10 20.27
CA TRP A 316 5.45 3.71 20.92
C TRP A 316 5.33 3.63 22.43
N ILE A 317 6.43 3.27 23.08
CA ILE A 317 6.47 2.93 24.49
C ILE A 317 7.49 3.80 25.18
N CYS A 318 7.06 4.53 26.22
CA CYS A 318 7.89 5.38 27.06
C CYS A 318 7.83 4.85 28.51
N PRO A 319 8.69 3.89 28.89
CA PRO A 319 8.61 3.22 30.20
C PRO A 319 8.67 4.18 31.37
N LYS A 320 9.59 5.15 31.32
CA LYS A 320 9.76 6.15 32.39
C LYS A 320 8.48 6.93 32.69
N ASN A 321 7.66 7.14 31.67
CA ASN A 321 6.41 7.89 31.80
C ASN A 321 5.17 6.99 31.95
N GLY A 322 5.32 5.67 31.93
CA GLY A 322 4.21 4.74 31.95
C GLY A 322 3.24 4.90 30.75
N ILE A 323 3.78 5.29 29.59
CA ILE A 323 2.96 5.63 28.41
C ILE A 323 3.14 4.59 27.33
N VAL A 324 2.01 4.15 26.77
CA VAL A 324 1.92 3.40 25.52
C VAL A 324 1.01 4.17 24.57
N VAL A 325 1.47 4.39 23.35
CA VAL A 325 0.67 4.96 22.27
C VAL A 325 0.49 3.92 21.19
N SER A 326 -0.72 3.74 20.71
CA SER A 326 -1.01 2.91 19.53
C SER A 326 -1.70 3.75 18.48
N VAL A 327 -1.22 3.68 17.23
CA VAL A 327 -1.65 4.52 16.12
C VAL A 327 -1.85 3.66 14.87
N ASN A 328 -2.98 3.88 14.19
CA ASN A 328 -3.14 3.52 12.78
C ASN A 328 -3.28 4.80 11.96
N ALA A 329 -2.69 4.82 10.78
CA ALA A 329 -2.71 5.97 9.89
C ALA A 329 -2.60 5.54 8.41
N GLY A 330 -2.83 6.48 7.51
CA GLY A 330 -2.61 6.37 6.07
C GLY A 330 -1.71 7.48 5.56
N ASN A 331 -0.56 7.71 6.21
CA ASN A 331 0.38 8.78 5.86
C ASN A 331 1.17 8.44 4.59
N ASN A 332 1.63 9.48 3.87
CA ASN A 332 2.54 9.32 2.73
C ASN A 332 4.00 9.17 3.20
N GLU A 333 4.32 8.11 3.94
CA GLU A 333 5.66 7.85 4.48
C GLU A 333 5.97 6.36 4.48
N LEU A 334 7.21 6.01 4.13
CA LEU A 334 7.66 4.61 4.14
C LEU A 334 8.26 4.18 5.48
N PHE A 335 8.90 5.12 6.22
CA PHE A 335 9.72 4.80 7.38
C PHE A 335 9.44 5.70 8.59
N GLN A 336 10.46 5.93 9.41
CA GLN A 336 10.41 6.44 10.77
C GLN A 336 9.98 7.92 10.92
N ASP A 337 10.12 8.73 9.89
CA ASP A 337 9.87 10.18 9.99
C ASP A 337 8.38 10.51 9.87
N SER A 338 7.59 9.80 10.67
CA SER A 338 6.16 9.99 10.77
C SER A 338 5.82 11.33 11.39
N PRO A 339 5.22 12.28 10.65
CA PRO A 339 4.78 13.53 11.24
C PRO A 339 3.77 13.31 12.38
N THR A 340 2.95 12.28 12.27
CA THR A 340 2.02 11.86 13.33
C THR A 340 2.78 11.49 14.60
N LEU A 341 3.78 10.58 14.49
CA LEU A 341 4.55 10.13 15.63
C LEU A 341 5.37 11.28 16.25
N LEU A 342 6.00 12.13 15.44
CA LEU A 342 6.78 13.27 15.91
C LEU A 342 5.94 14.27 16.71
N ILE A 343 4.71 14.58 16.25
CA ILE A 343 3.78 15.44 16.99
C ILE A 343 3.39 14.78 18.31
N ILE A 344 2.97 13.50 18.27
CA ILE A 344 2.57 12.76 19.47
C ILE A 344 3.71 12.77 20.49
N MET A 345 4.92 12.40 20.09
CA MET A 345 6.10 12.36 20.97
C MET A 345 6.43 13.73 21.56
N LYS A 346 6.35 14.81 20.76
CA LYS A 346 6.55 16.19 21.24
C LYS A 346 5.61 16.53 22.39
N TYR A 347 4.33 16.19 22.30
CA TYR A 347 3.36 16.48 23.34
C TYR A 347 3.49 15.54 24.54
N LEU A 348 3.75 14.26 24.31
CA LEU A 348 3.87 13.30 25.38
C LEU A 348 5.16 13.39 26.19
N SER A 349 6.26 13.92 25.61
CA SER A 349 7.52 14.18 26.34
C SER A 349 7.36 15.22 27.44
N ILE A 350 6.42 16.16 27.31
CA ILE A 350 6.13 17.21 28.30
C ILE A 350 4.94 16.87 29.21
N LEU A 351 4.45 15.63 29.17
CA LEU A 351 3.38 15.18 30.08
C LEU A 351 3.86 15.32 31.52
N PRO A 352 3.20 16.17 32.33
CA PRO A 352 3.66 16.41 33.70
C PRO A 352 3.55 15.16 34.56
N GLU A 353 4.61 14.83 35.30
CA GLU A 353 4.64 13.71 36.23
C GLU A 353 3.58 13.86 37.35
N THR A 354 3.27 15.11 37.71
CA THR A 354 2.26 15.45 38.71
C THR A 354 1.43 16.64 38.27
N GLY A 355 0.17 16.39 37.93
CA GLY A 355 -0.74 17.48 37.55
C GLY A 355 -1.25 18.24 38.77
N LYS A 356 -1.08 19.56 38.78
CA LYS A 356 -1.81 20.48 39.66
C LYS A 356 -3.03 21.03 38.91
N GLY A 357 -4.22 20.79 39.44
CA GLY A 357 -5.45 21.53 39.13
C GLY A 357 -5.90 21.49 37.68
N VAL A 358 -6.68 20.51 37.31
CA VAL A 358 -7.37 20.45 36.00
C VAL A 358 -8.62 21.33 36.04
N LYS A 359 -8.77 22.20 35.07
CA LYS A 359 -10.02 22.94 34.87
C LYS A 359 -11.07 22.00 34.23
N ARG A 360 -12.30 22.04 34.75
CA ARG A 360 -13.41 21.26 34.19
C ARG A 360 -13.70 21.59 32.72
N SER A 361 -13.39 22.82 32.31
CA SER A 361 -13.46 23.29 30.93
C SER A 361 -12.53 22.52 29.98
N ASP A 362 -11.30 22.20 30.42
CA ASP A 362 -10.32 21.53 29.55
C ASP A 362 -10.74 20.10 29.19
N THR A 363 -11.43 19.41 30.14
CA THR A 363 -12.02 18.10 29.87
C THR A 363 -13.18 18.17 28.88
N ALA A 364 -14.00 19.22 28.96
CA ALA A 364 -15.08 19.42 28.00
C ALA A 364 -14.54 19.72 26.60
N VAL A 365 -13.47 20.52 26.49
CA VAL A 365 -12.79 20.81 25.24
C VAL A 365 -12.20 19.52 24.64
N LEU A 366 -11.49 18.70 25.43
CA LEU A 366 -10.94 17.44 24.94
C LEU A 366 -12.05 16.53 24.39
N LYS A 367 -13.16 16.35 25.13
CA LYS A 367 -14.28 15.55 24.65
C LYS A 367 -14.91 16.10 23.40
N TYR A 368 -15.07 17.42 23.33
CA TYR A 368 -15.58 18.09 22.14
C TYR A 368 -14.66 17.79 20.93
N ILE A 369 -13.35 18.00 21.07
CA ILE A 369 -12.39 17.74 20.00
C ILE A 369 -12.41 16.26 19.60
N GLN A 370 -12.42 15.32 20.55
CA GLN A 370 -12.48 13.89 20.24
C GLN A 370 -13.76 13.50 19.49
N ASN A 371 -14.89 14.09 19.83
CA ASN A 371 -16.16 13.82 19.16
C ASN A 371 -16.26 14.50 17.78
N HIS A 372 -15.61 15.66 17.62
CA HIS A 372 -15.68 16.48 16.41
C HIS A 372 -14.40 16.43 15.58
N PHE A 373 -13.34 15.79 16.09
CA PHE A 373 -12.07 15.60 15.41
C PHE A 373 -12.26 14.95 14.03
N CYS A 374 -13.29 14.14 13.95
CA CYS A 374 -13.68 13.41 12.77
C CYS A 374 -14.57 14.21 11.80
N GLU A 375 -15.26 15.24 12.26
CA GLU A 375 -16.23 15.99 11.44
C GLU A 375 -15.55 17.02 10.54
N HIS A 376 -14.35 17.49 10.91
CA HIS A 376 -13.70 18.60 10.23
C HIS A 376 -12.82 18.21 9.04
N ARG A 377 -12.30 17.01 9.03
CA ARG A 377 -11.35 16.59 7.98
C ARG A 377 -12.01 16.12 6.70
N HIS A 378 -13.19 15.58 6.84
CA HIS A 378 -13.96 15.10 5.73
C HIS A 378 -15.22 15.93 5.61
N TRP A 379 -15.35 16.66 4.59
CA TRP A 379 -16.50 17.17 3.84
C TRP A 379 -17.90 16.90 4.40
N ILE A 380 -18.00 16.19 5.52
CA ILE A 380 -19.20 16.05 6.32
C ILE A 380 -19.39 17.39 7.02
N ARG A 381 -19.63 18.42 6.23
CA ARG A 381 -20.38 19.52 6.80
C ARG A 381 -21.68 18.91 7.24
N PRO A 382 -22.01 19.03 8.50
CA PRO A 382 -23.31 18.61 8.92
C PRO A 382 -24.33 19.45 8.16
N LEU A 383 -24.96 18.85 7.19
CA LEU A 383 -26.37 19.19 6.92
C LEU A 383 -27.21 19.07 8.21
N GLN A 384 -26.56 18.63 9.28
CA GLN A 384 -27.07 18.46 10.63
C GLN A 384 -27.33 19.75 11.41
N VAL A 385 -26.79 20.90 11.02
CA VAL A 385 -26.79 22.09 11.87
C VAL A 385 -28.14 22.81 11.92
N LYS A 386 -29.14 22.43 11.15
CA LYS A 386 -30.47 23.08 11.20
C LYS A 386 -31.60 22.08 11.41
N HIS A 387 -31.43 21.12 12.27
CA HIS A 387 -32.58 20.38 12.76
C HIS A 387 -33.11 21.08 14.02
N GLY A 388 -34.06 21.93 13.79
CA GLY A 388 -34.87 22.53 14.83
C GLY A 388 -35.59 21.47 15.67
N LEU A 389 -36.49 21.93 16.55
CA LEU A 389 -37.31 21.19 17.50
C LEU A 389 -37.88 19.84 16.98
N SER A 390 -38.06 19.66 15.69
CA SER A 390 -38.56 18.42 15.05
C SER A 390 -37.65 17.20 15.23
N TYR A 391 -36.33 17.38 15.27
CA TYR A 391 -35.41 16.30 15.56
C TYR A 391 -35.44 15.88 17.04
N LEU A 392 -35.60 16.86 17.93
CA LEU A 392 -35.79 16.67 19.37
C LEU A 392 -37.09 15.95 19.72
N LEU A 393 -38.09 16.06 18.86
CA LEU A 393 -39.43 15.48 19.05
C LEU A 393 -39.61 14.12 18.37
N GLY A 394 -38.56 13.57 17.77
CA GLY A 394 -38.60 12.23 17.11
C GLY A 394 -39.44 12.21 15.82
N LEU A 395 -39.83 13.35 15.32
CA LEU A 395 -40.47 13.51 14.02
C LEU A 395 -39.38 13.51 12.94
N ARG A 396 -38.90 12.32 12.55
CA ARG A 396 -38.06 12.18 11.36
C ARG A 396 -38.87 12.60 10.15
N GLU A 397 -38.69 13.83 9.67
CA GLU A 397 -39.01 14.11 8.29
C GLU A 397 -38.15 13.17 7.42
N ARG A 398 -38.77 12.31 6.63
CA ARG A 398 -38.08 11.57 5.54
C ARG A 398 -37.49 12.67 4.66
N ARG A 399 -36.15 12.77 4.65
CA ARG A 399 -35.49 13.69 3.73
C ARG A 399 -35.71 13.16 2.32
N PRO A 400 -36.11 14.01 1.38
CA PRO A 400 -36.16 13.59 0.00
C PRO A 400 -34.74 13.12 -0.42
N PHE A 401 -34.70 12.07 -1.23
CA PHE A 401 -33.50 11.66 -1.95
C PHE A 401 -32.86 12.90 -2.58
N ASP A 402 -31.59 13.13 -2.38
CA ASP A 402 -30.91 14.32 -2.87
C ASP A 402 -31.13 14.45 -4.39
N THR A 403 -31.88 15.47 -4.77
CA THR A 403 -32.27 15.70 -6.17
C THR A 403 -31.07 15.87 -7.09
N MET A 404 -29.92 16.27 -6.55
CA MET A 404 -28.68 16.37 -7.35
C MET A 404 -28.24 14.98 -7.86
N TRP A 405 -28.31 13.94 -7.06
CA TRP A 405 -27.90 12.57 -7.46
C TRP A 405 -28.77 12.01 -8.59
N SER A 406 -30.04 12.41 -8.67
CA SER A 406 -30.93 12.00 -9.76
C SER A 406 -30.38 12.36 -11.15
N GLY A 407 -29.54 13.37 -11.19
CA GLY A 407 -28.91 13.86 -12.42
C GLY A 407 -27.89 12.93 -13.04
N ILE A 408 -27.32 11.95 -12.29
CA ILE A 408 -26.28 11.02 -12.77
C ILE A 408 -26.70 9.55 -12.62
N LEU A 409 -27.94 9.26 -12.26
CA LEU A 409 -28.41 7.89 -12.25
C LEU A 409 -28.35 7.29 -13.65
N GLY A 410 -27.87 6.06 -13.76
CA GLY A 410 -27.74 5.33 -15.03
C GLY A 410 -26.46 4.51 -15.11
N THR A 411 -26.27 3.89 -16.25
CA THR A 411 -25.14 3.01 -16.54
C THR A 411 -24.17 3.70 -17.51
N TYR A 412 -22.89 3.66 -17.16
CA TYR A 412 -21.80 4.26 -17.90
C TYR A 412 -20.73 3.20 -18.22
N ILE A 413 -20.39 3.04 -19.47
CA ILE A 413 -19.37 2.09 -19.95
C ILE A 413 -18.04 2.81 -20.14
N PHE A 414 -16.96 2.19 -19.73
CA PHE A 414 -15.61 2.72 -19.82
C PHE A 414 -14.79 1.97 -20.87
N PRO A 415 -13.90 2.67 -21.61
CA PRO A 415 -12.87 2.04 -22.41
C PRO A 415 -11.90 1.22 -21.53
N ASP A 416 -11.12 0.36 -22.17
CA ASP A 416 -10.10 -0.47 -21.52
C ASP A 416 -9.18 0.36 -20.62
N ASN A 417 -9.04 -0.05 -19.35
CA ASN A 417 -8.25 0.61 -18.35
C ASN A 417 -7.76 -0.38 -17.27
N ASN A 418 -6.88 0.08 -16.38
CA ASN A 418 -6.38 -0.70 -15.24
C ASN A 418 -6.84 -0.17 -13.87
N SER A 419 -7.81 0.74 -13.86
CA SER A 419 -8.34 1.31 -12.63
C SER A 419 -9.26 0.32 -11.90
N GLY A 420 -9.44 0.52 -10.60
CA GLY A 420 -10.35 -0.29 -9.77
C GLY A 420 -10.75 0.45 -8.51
N ILE A 421 -11.76 -0.03 -7.83
CA ILE A 421 -12.20 0.50 -6.53
C ILE A 421 -11.18 0.14 -5.44
N LEU A 422 -10.67 -1.10 -5.46
CA LEU A 422 -9.59 -1.47 -4.54
C LEU A 422 -8.34 -0.61 -4.83
N PRO A 423 -7.75 0.06 -3.82
CA PRO A 423 -6.60 0.93 -4.01
C PRO A 423 -5.43 0.24 -4.73
N LEU A 424 -4.76 0.93 -5.64
CA LEU A 424 -3.68 0.37 -6.46
C LEU A 424 -2.52 -0.15 -5.59
N PHE A 425 -2.15 0.60 -4.55
CA PHE A 425 -1.08 0.18 -3.65
C PHE A 425 -1.37 -1.19 -3.00
N VAL A 426 -2.61 -1.40 -2.57
CA VAL A 426 -3.06 -2.70 -2.00
C VAL A 426 -3.00 -3.79 -3.06
N ARG A 427 -3.51 -3.51 -4.26
CA ARG A 427 -3.48 -4.46 -5.40
C ARG A 427 -2.06 -4.92 -5.72
N VAL A 428 -1.09 -4.01 -5.71
CA VAL A 428 0.33 -4.33 -5.94
C VAL A 428 0.91 -5.17 -4.79
N MET A 429 0.70 -4.74 -3.55
CA MET A 429 1.29 -5.40 -2.38
C MET A 429 0.72 -6.80 -2.12
N GLN A 430 -0.54 -7.00 -2.45
CA GLN A 430 -1.22 -8.29 -2.33
C GLN A 430 -1.19 -9.13 -3.61
N ASN A 431 -0.68 -8.56 -4.71
CA ASN A 431 -0.71 -9.18 -6.04
C ASN A 431 -2.15 -9.48 -6.53
N ASN A 432 -3.12 -8.66 -6.10
CA ASN A 432 -4.54 -8.76 -6.43
C ASN A 432 -4.85 -7.83 -7.61
N PHE A 433 -4.56 -8.28 -8.84
CA PHE A 433 -4.79 -7.52 -10.05
C PHE A 433 -6.12 -7.89 -10.70
N LEU A 434 -7.19 -7.30 -10.19
CA LEU A 434 -8.49 -7.33 -10.83
C LEU A 434 -8.44 -6.71 -12.23
N GLY A 435 -9.38 -7.07 -13.09
CA GLY A 435 -9.60 -6.37 -14.36
C GLY A 435 -9.88 -4.88 -14.14
N GLY A 436 -9.74 -4.05 -15.19
CA GLY A 436 -10.12 -2.65 -15.13
C GLY A 436 -11.64 -2.47 -14.96
N ILE A 437 -12.03 -1.25 -14.68
CA ILE A 437 -13.44 -0.87 -14.56
C ILE A 437 -14.10 -0.92 -15.94
N GLU A 438 -15.06 -1.82 -16.13
CA GLU A 438 -15.83 -1.99 -17.36
C GLU A 438 -17.03 -1.02 -17.40
N SER A 439 -17.73 -0.89 -16.25
CA SER A 439 -18.87 0.01 -16.14
C SER A 439 -19.08 0.49 -14.72
N PHE A 440 -19.72 1.66 -14.60
CA PHE A 440 -20.40 2.11 -13.39
C PHE A 440 -21.89 2.18 -13.63
N GLU A 441 -22.66 1.75 -12.63
CA GLU A 441 -24.07 2.01 -12.55
C GLU A 441 -24.38 2.72 -11.24
N LEU A 442 -25.08 3.84 -11.32
CA LEU A 442 -25.63 4.53 -10.18
C LEU A 442 -27.15 4.33 -10.21
N LYS A 443 -27.66 3.60 -9.25
CA LYS A 443 -29.08 3.29 -9.13
C LYS A 443 -29.63 3.71 -7.75
N ARG A 444 -30.89 3.99 -7.73
CA ARG A 444 -31.64 4.24 -6.50
C ARG A 444 -32.40 2.98 -6.12
N ASP A 445 -32.28 2.59 -4.85
CA ASP A 445 -33.11 1.58 -4.23
C ASP A 445 -33.78 2.19 -3.00
N ASP A 446 -35.09 2.44 -3.09
CA ASP A 446 -35.86 3.24 -2.13
C ASP A 446 -35.21 4.60 -1.83
N GLU A 447 -34.66 4.77 -0.63
CA GLU A 447 -33.96 5.99 -0.17
C GLU A 447 -32.43 5.84 -0.24
N GLU A 448 -31.92 4.69 -0.69
CA GLU A 448 -30.49 4.40 -0.76
C GLU A 448 -29.94 4.65 -2.16
N LEU A 449 -28.71 5.17 -2.22
CA LEU A 449 -27.93 5.25 -3.44
C LEU A 449 -27.04 4.02 -3.50
N ILE A 450 -27.19 3.24 -4.56
CA ILE A 450 -26.34 2.06 -4.80
C ILE A 450 -25.41 2.40 -5.95
N PHE A 451 -24.12 2.22 -5.71
CA PHE A 451 -23.06 2.29 -6.71
C PHE A 451 -22.65 0.87 -7.09
N VAL A 452 -22.71 0.54 -8.36
CA VAL A 452 -22.26 -0.75 -8.87
C VAL A 452 -21.04 -0.53 -9.76
N SER A 453 -19.90 -1.12 -9.40
CA SER A 453 -18.72 -1.19 -10.23
C SER A 453 -18.61 -2.58 -10.84
N ARG A 454 -18.45 -2.65 -12.17
CA ARG A 454 -18.12 -3.90 -12.85
C ARG A 454 -16.63 -3.92 -13.19
N GLU A 455 -15.91 -4.88 -12.66
CA GLU A 455 -14.46 -5.01 -12.80
C GLU A 455 -14.10 -6.47 -13.08
N GLY A 456 -13.39 -6.75 -14.18
CA GLY A 456 -13.01 -8.12 -14.54
C GLY A 456 -14.19 -9.08 -14.70
N GLY A 457 -15.34 -8.58 -15.15
CA GLY A 457 -16.56 -9.35 -15.32
C GLY A 457 -17.41 -9.52 -14.05
N ILE A 458 -16.95 -9.03 -12.88
CA ILE A 458 -17.63 -9.15 -11.58
C ILE A 458 -18.29 -7.81 -11.23
N ASN A 459 -19.54 -7.87 -10.75
CA ASN A 459 -20.24 -6.69 -10.23
C ASN A 459 -20.03 -6.57 -8.72
N TYR A 460 -19.63 -5.38 -8.29
CA TYR A 460 -19.50 -4.99 -6.87
C TYR A 460 -20.58 -3.97 -6.55
N GLU A 461 -21.59 -4.36 -5.79
CA GLU A 461 -22.65 -3.46 -5.34
C GLU A 461 -22.29 -2.86 -3.99
N ILE A 462 -22.25 -1.52 -3.93
CA ILE A 462 -21.79 -0.76 -2.78
C ILE A 462 -22.86 0.27 -2.41
N PRO A 463 -23.51 0.14 -1.25
CA PRO A 463 -24.41 1.17 -0.76
C PRO A 463 -23.63 2.43 -0.40
N ILE A 464 -24.11 3.59 -0.81
CA ILE A 464 -23.49 4.88 -0.58
C ILE A 464 -24.30 5.67 0.43
N GLY A 465 -23.73 5.92 1.59
CA GLY A 465 -24.35 6.77 2.60
C GLY A 465 -24.33 8.24 2.17
N LEU A 466 -25.47 8.92 2.24
CA LEU A 466 -25.60 10.35 1.91
C LEU A 466 -25.59 11.26 3.15
N TYR A 467 -25.68 10.68 4.33
CA TYR A 467 -25.73 11.41 5.62
C TYR A 467 -24.69 10.88 6.63
N GLY A 468 -23.89 9.94 6.24
CA GLY A 468 -22.83 9.28 6.98
C GLY A 468 -22.33 8.11 6.17
N TYR A 469 -21.29 7.43 6.62
CA TYR A 469 -20.79 6.24 5.94
C TYR A 469 -21.79 5.09 6.04
N GLU A 470 -22.02 4.41 4.92
CA GLU A 470 -22.71 3.13 4.87
C GLU A 470 -21.69 1.99 4.84
N GLU A 471 -21.85 1.00 5.71
CA GLU A 471 -20.92 -0.13 5.83
C GLU A 471 -21.43 -1.34 5.03
N SER A 472 -20.56 -1.93 4.23
CA SER A 472 -20.81 -3.18 3.51
C SER A 472 -19.57 -4.07 3.52
N ILE A 473 -19.75 -5.36 3.22
CA ILE A 473 -18.65 -6.29 2.97
C ILE A 473 -18.61 -6.54 1.47
N VAL A 474 -17.49 -6.18 0.85
CA VAL A 474 -17.27 -6.34 -0.59
C VAL A 474 -16.14 -7.34 -0.81
N THR A 475 -16.38 -8.36 -1.62
CA THR A 475 -15.40 -9.42 -1.90
C THR A 475 -14.70 -9.14 -3.22
N PHE A 476 -13.47 -8.62 -3.16
CA PHE A 476 -12.64 -8.40 -4.35
C PHE A 476 -11.77 -9.63 -4.62
N ASP A 477 -11.98 -10.27 -5.78
CA ASP A 477 -11.29 -11.50 -6.21
C ASP A 477 -11.25 -12.59 -5.13
N GLY A 478 -12.39 -12.81 -4.47
CA GLY A 478 -12.54 -13.81 -3.42
C GLY A 478 -12.09 -13.38 -2.02
N GLU A 479 -11.47 -12.20 -1.87
CA GLU A 479 -11.10 -11.66 -0.57
C GLU A 479 -12.10 -10.61 -0.10
N PRO A 480 -12.76 -10.83 1.06
CA PRO A 480 -13.71 -9.89 1.61
C PRO A 480 -13.02 -8.71 2.30
N TYR A 481 -13.57 -7.51 2.15
CA TYR A 481 -13.15 -6.27 2.80
C TYR A 481 -14.35 -5.58 3.42
N ILE A 482 -14.17 -5.02 4.62
CA ILE A 482 -15.10 -4.03 5.14
C ILE A 482 -14.90 -2.76 4.32
N LEU A 483 -15.99 -2.27 3.74
CA LEU A 483 -16.00 -1.03 2.97
C LEU A 483 -17.02 -0.08 3.57
N ARG A 484 -16.61 1.15 3.83
CA ARG A 484 -17.49 2.24 4.25
C ARG A 484 -17.50 3.30 3.17
N ALA A 485 -18.67 3.56 2.61
CA ALA A 485 -18.81 4.48 1.50
C ALA A 485 -19.68 5.67 1.87
N PHE A 486 -19.24 6.87 1.44
CA PHE A 486 -19.93 8.12 1.65
C PHE A 486 -19.98 8.93 0.36
N GLY A 487 -21.15 9.48 0.02
CA GLY A 487 -21.38 10.26 -1.17
C GLY A 487 -21.81 11.70 -0.85
N GLU A 488 -21.19 12.66 -1.55
CA GLU A 488 -21.51 14.07 -1.47
C GLU A 488 -21.72 14.65 -2.87
N ALA A 489 -22.76 15.45 -3.04
CA ALA A 489 -23.02 16.23 -4.24
C ALA A 489 -22.84 17.71 -3.94
N MET A 490 -22.08 18.42 -4.77
CA MET A 490 -21.77 19.84 -4.64
C MET A 490 -21.78 20.54 -6.00
N GLU A 491 -21.61 21.83 -6.02
CA GLU A 491 -21.41 22.61 -7.25
C GLU A 491 -19.96 23.11 -7.30
N ASP A 492 -19.41 23.15 -8.51
CA ASP A 492 -18.13 23.82 -8.78
C ASP A 492 -18.31 25.34 -8.88
N GLU A 493 -17.23 26.07 -9.20
CA GLU A 493 -17.22 27.54 -9.35
C GLU A 493 -18.17 28.01 -10.46
N ASP A 494 -18.39 27.18 -11.48
CA ASP A 494 -19.29 27.43 -12.61
C ASP A 494 -20.72 26.92 -12.36
N ARG A 495 -21.02 26.47 -11.12
CA ARG A 495 -22.29 25.85 -10.72
C ARG A 495 -22.63 24.53 -11.42
N ASN A 496 -21.64 23.84 -11.97
CA ASN A 496 -21.86 22.51 -12.49
C ASN A 496 -21.88 21.51 -11.31
N PRO A 497 -22.76 20.50 -11.36
CA PRO A 497 -22.81 19.49 -10.32
C PRO A 497 -21.55 18.60 -10.34
N VAL A 498 -20.97 18.43 -9.16
CA VAL A 498 -19.83 17.57 -8.90
C VAL A 498 -20.22 16.57 -7.83
N TYR A 499 -19.97 15.29 -8.09
CA TYR A 499 -20.29 14.21 -7.19
C TYR A 499 -19.00 13.59 -6.71
N LYS A 500 -18.91 13.40 -5.40
CA LYS A 500 -17.76 12.70 -4.78
C LYS A 500 -18.27 11.47 -4.06
N ILE A 501 -17.55 10.37 -4.20
CA ILE A 501 -17.77 9.15 -3.44
C ILE A 501 -16.42 8.79 -2.81
N GLU A 502 -16.41 8.64 -1.50
CA GLU A 502 -15.27 8.19 -0.73
C GLU A 502 -15.49 6.76 -0.29
N PHE A 503 -14.50 5.91 -0.55
CA PHE A 503 -14.45 4.52 -0.12
C PHE A 503 -13.33 4.39 0.92
N VAL A 504 -13.71 4.14 2.16
CA VAL A 504 -12.81 3.88 3.28
C VAL A 504 -12.76 2.37 3.49
N PHE A 505 -11.56 1.85 3.57
CA PHE A 505 -11.28 0.47 3.95
C PHE A 505 -10.75 0.46 5.38
N PRO A 506 -11.60 0.26 6.41
CA PRO A 506 -11.20 0.40 7.81
C PRO A 506 -10.03 -0.50 8.23
N GLU A 507 -9.82 -1.56 7.50
CA GLU A 507 -8.76 -2.54 7.73
C GLU A 507 -7.44 -2.19 7.04
N LEU A 508 -7.44 -1.16 6.19
CA LEU A 508 -6.29 -0.76 5.37
C LEU A 508 -5.87 0.68 5.67
N PRO A 509 -4.61 1.02 5.45
CA PRO A 509 -4.17 2.42 5.49
C PRO A 509 -4.65 3.23 4.28
N ASN A 510 -5.34 2.62 3.34
CA ASN A 510 -5.70 3.22 2.05
C ASN A 510 -7.18 3.61 1.99
N THR A 511 -7.44 4.75 1.36
CA THR A 511 -8.77 5.20 0.95
C THR A 511 -8.81 5.42 -0.56
N ARG A 512 -9.98 5.29 -1.15
CA ARG A 512 -10.22 5.58 -2.56
C ARG A 512 -11.27 6.67 -2.69
N MET A 513 -11.01 7.68 -3.49
CA MET A 513 -11.98 8.75 -3.79
C MET A 513 -12.29 8.79 -5.28
N ILE A 514 -13.55 8.94 -5.62
CA ILE A 514 -14.05 9.14 -6.97
C ILE A 514 -14.72 10.52 -7.03
N LYS A 515 -14.29 11.33 -8.01
CA LYS A 515 -14.96 12.60 -8.36
C LYS A 515 -15.59 12.47 -9.74
N ILE A 516 -16.90 12.67 -9.82
CA ILE A 516 -17.68 12.50 -11.06
C ILE A 516 -18.19 13.87 -11.49
N THR A 517 -18.03 14.20 -12.78
CA THR A 517 -18.62 15.37 -13.42
C THR A 517 -19.32 14.94 -14.71
N LYS A 518 -20.39 15.61 -15.07
CA LYS A 518 -21.09 15.35 -16.33
C LYS A 518 -20.29 15.83 -17.55
N THR A 519 -20.45 15.11 -18.64
CA THR A 519 -19.96 15.49 -19.97
C THR A 519 -21.13 15.43 -20.98
N ASN A 520 -20.91 15.84 -22.20
CA ASN A 520 -21.93 15.78 -23.26
C ASN A 520 -22.30 14.33 -23.64
N THR A 521 -21.40 13.37 -23.45
CA THR A 521 -21.58 11.97 -23.83
C THR A 521 -21.74 11.03 -22.62
N GLY A 522 -21.64 11.53 -21.40
CA GLY A 522 -21.76 10.73 -20.20
C GLY A 522 -21.13 11.38 -18.99
N ILE A 523 -20.10 10.76 -18.43
CA ILE A 523 -19.41 11.25 -17.22
C ILE A 523 -17.90 11.24 -17.38
N ARG A 524 -17.24 12.16 -16.68
CA ARG A 524 -15.81 12.12 -16.42
C ARG A 524 -15.59 11.70 -14.96
N VAL A 525 -14.79 10.68 -14.75
CA VAL A 525 -14.46 10.13 -13.45
C VAL A 525 -13.00 10.38 -13.18
N ARG A 526 -12.68 11.14 -12.14
CA ARG A 526 -11.32 11.28 -11.61
C ARG A 526 -11.23 10.49 -10.33
N MET A 527 -10.26 9.61 -10.26
CA MET A 527 -10.01 8.80 -9.10
C MET A 527 -8.74 9.29 -8.40
N SER A 528 -8.69 9.12 -7.08
CA SER A 528 -7.49 9.34 -6.30
C SER A 528 -7.47 8.37 -5.13
N GLU A 529 -6.29 8.11 -4.59
CA GLU A 529 -6.13 7.32 -3.38
C GLU A 529 -5.21 8.02 -2.38
N ASN A 530 -5.36 7.68 -1.12
CA ASN A 530 -4.48 8.11 -0.06
C ASN A 530 -4.10 6.87 0.78
N PRO A 531 -2.81 6.60 1.01
CA PRO A 531 -1.62 7.32 0.51
C PRO A 531 -1.50 7.33 -1.01
N ASP A 532 -0.92 8.39 -1.55
CA ASP A 532 -0.88 8.67 -2.98
C ASP A 532 0.44 8.20 -3.66
N HIS A 533 0.66 8.61 -4.91
CA HIS A 533 1.82 8.26 -5.74
C HIS A 533 3.19 8.55 -5.08
N ARG A 534 3.28 9.49 -4.13
CA ARG A 534 4.54 9.83 -3.40
C ARG A 534 5.10 8.63 -2.64
N ILE A 535 4.25 7.68 -2.24
CA ILE A 535 4.70 6.41 -1.66
C ILE A 535 5.46 5.59 -2.70
N ALA A 536 4.95 5.50 -3.92
CA ALA A 536 5.62 4.78 -5.00
C ALA A 536 6.95 5.45 -5.38
N ASP A 537 6.99 6.79 -5.42
CA ASP A 537 8.23 7.56 -5.65
C ASP A 537 9.26 7.31 -4.56
N SER A 538 8.83 7.35 -3.29
CA SER A 538 9.72 7.06 -2.15
C SER A 538 10.23 5.62 -2.18
N PHE A 539 9.39 4.67 -2.57
CA PHE A 539 9.76 3.27 -2.72
C PHE A 539 10.78 3.09 -3.87
N LEU A 540 10.54 3.69 -5.02
CA LEU A 540 11.46 3.68 -6.15
C LEU A 540 12.79 4.36 -5.83
N SER A 541 12.77 5.51 -5.18
CA SER A 541 14.00 6.23 -4.81
C SER A 541 14.86 5.41 -3.84
N THR A 542 14.26 4.72 -2.89
CA THR A 542 14.96 3.80 -1.98
C THR A 542 15.63 2.65 -2.74
N MET A 543 15.02 2.18 -3.84
CA MET A 543 15.56 1.13 -4.69
C MET A 543 16.65 1.62 -5.64
N THR A 544 16.60 2.88 -6.05
CA THR A 544 17.50 3.46 -7.06
C THR A 544 18.78 4.03 -6.47
N THR A 545 18.86 4.21 -5.14
CA THR A 545 20.07 4.63 -4.45
C THR A 545 21.17 3.57 -4.59
N GLY A 546 21.87 3.62 -5.71
CA GLY A 546 23.06 2.82 -6.04
C GLY A 546 22.77 1.62 -6.96
N GLY A 547 23.45 1.58 -8.10
CA GLY A 547 23.50 0.44 -9.00
C GLY A 547 22.80 0.67 -10.35
N THR A 548 22.58 -0.45 -11.06
CA THR A 548 22.08 -0.48 -12.45
C THR A 548 20.67 0.11 -12.62
N ILE A 549 19.86 0.09 -11.55
CA ILE A 549 18.49 0.62 -11.56
C ILE A 549 18.50 2.15 -11.61
N GLY A 550 19.25 2.80 -10.70
CA GLY A 550 19.41 4.25 -10.72
C GLY A 550 19.99 4.76 -12.04
N PHE A 551 20.92 4.00 -12.63
CA PHE A 551 21.46 4.32 -13.96
C PHE A 551 20.39 4.19 -15.07
N ALA A 552 19.57 3.13 -15.06
CA ALA A 552 18.51 2.93 -16.05
C ALA A 552 17.42 3.99 -15.91
N MET A 553 17.01 4.33 -14.69
CA MET A 553 16.04 5.40 -14.42
C MET A 553 16.57 6.76 -14.85
N GLY A 554 17.82 7.10 -14.53
CA GLY A 554 18.44 8.35 -14.96
C GLY A 554 18.54 8.48 -16.50
N ILE A 555 18.67 7.37 -17.24
CA ILE A 555 18.61 7.40 -18.72
C ILE A 555 17.18 7.64 -19.21
N ILE A 556 16.18 7.06 -18.55
CA ILE A 556 14.77 7.29 -18.91
C ILE A 556 14.43 8.76 -18.69
N GLU A 557 14.77 9.33 -17.53
CA GLU A 557 14.54 10.74 -17.21
C GLU A 557 15.29 11.68 -18.17
N LYS A 558 16.56 11.38 -18.47
CA LYS A 558 17.35 12.19 -19.41
C LYS A 558 16.77 12.22 -20.83
N ARG A 559 16.02 11.18 -21.23
CA ARG A 559 15.43 11.08 -22.59
C ARG A 559 13.97 11.52 -22.65
N ALA A 560 13.20 11.23 -21.62
CA ALA A 560 11.76 11.49 -21.55
C ALA A 560 11.42 12.81 -20.83
N GLY A 561 12.44 13.47 -20.24
CA GLY A 561 12.33 14.70 -19.44
C GLY A 561 12.40 14.40 -17.94
N GLU A 562 12.88 15.38 -17.17
CA GLU A 562 12.82 15.35 -15.70
C GLU A 562 11.37 15.13 -15.28
N ASP A 563 11.17 14.44 -14.17
CA ASP A 563 9.86 14.08 -13.58
C ASP A 563 8.96 13.18 -14.48
N PHE A 564 9.50 12.57 -15.53
CA PHE A 564 8.70 11.71 -16.41
C PHE A 564 8.07 10.53 -15.64
N VAL A 565 8.85 9.88 -14.78
CA VAL A 565 8.38 8.73 -13.97
C VAL A 565 7.38 9.17 -12.96
N GLU A 566 7.64 10.28 -12.25
CA GLU A 566 6.73 10.86 -11.28
C GLU A 566 5.37 11.21 -11.90
N ARG A 567 5.37 11.90 -13.05
CA ARG A 567 4.13 12.21 -13.79
C ARG A 567 3.36 10.95 -14.19
N LYS A 568 4.07 9.88 -14.60
CA LYS A 568 3.43 8.63 -14.97
C LYS A 568 2.84 7.90 -13.75
N LEU A 569 3.58 7.85 -12.65
CA LEU A 569 3.05 7.31 -11.38
C LEU A 569 1.85 8.13 -10.91
N HIS A 570 1.95 9.45 -10.95
CA HIS A 570 0.81 10.31 -10.63
C HIS A 570 -0.44 9.95 -11.47
N ALA A 571 -0.29 9.76 -12.78
CA ALA A 571 -1.41 9.42 -13.66
C ALA A 571 -2.04 8.05 -13.33
N VAL A 572 -1.23 7.08 -12.90
CA VAL A 572 -1.71 5.74 -12.51
C VAL A 572 -2.47 5.76 -11.15
N PHE A 573 -1.99 6.57 -10.20
CA PHE A 573 -2.66 6.75 -8.91
C PHE A 573 -3.88 7.67 -8.99
N HIS A 574 -3.90 8.58 -9.97
CA HIS A 574 -4.96 9.56 -10.20
C HIS A 574 -5.55 9.43 -11.62
N PRO A 575 -6.10 8.27 -11.97
CA PRO A 575 -6.62 8.05 -13.32
C PRO A 575 -7.85 8.92 -13.58
N GLU A 576 -7.95 9.38 -14.83
CA GLU A 576 -9.14 10.05 -15.37
C GLU A 576 -9.77 9.14 -16.42
N LEU A 577 -11.01 8.74 -16.19
CA LEU A 577 -11.79 7.87 -17.09
C LEU A 577 -12.96 8.64 -17.68
N LEU A 578 -13.28 8.35 -18.92
CA LEU A 578 -14.48 8.86 -19.59
C LEU A 578 -15.50 7.73 -19.74
N GLY A 579 -16.59 7.82 -18.98
CA GLY A 579 -17.70 6.89 -19.04
C GLY A 579 -18.74 7.37 -20.03
N ILE A 580 -19.09 6.52 -20.98
CA ILE A 580 -20.10 6.79 -21.99
C ILE A 580 -21.47 6.31 -21.47
N ASP A 581 -22.45 7.20 -21.48
CA ASP A 581 -23.81 6.88 -21.05
C ASP A 581 -24.45 5.92 -22.05
N THR A 582 -24.96 4.78 -21.58
CA THR A 582 -25.61 3.77 -22.43
C THR A 582 -26.92 4.23 -23.07
N ARG A 583 -27.46 5.36 -22.65
CA ARG A 583 -28.65 6.01 -23.28
C ARG A 583 -28.32 6.76 -24.56
N ASN A 584 -27.01 7.01 -24.85
CA ASN A 584 -26.61 7.65 -26.11
C ASN A 584 -26.62 6.61 -27.26
N GLU A 585 -27.21 6.96 -28.39
CA GLU A 585 -27.13 6.14 -29.59
C GLU A 585 -25.67 5.97 -30.03
N GLY A 586 -25.27 4.73 -30.36
CA GLY A 586 -23.94 4.42 -30.88
C GLY A 586 -22.83 4.40 -29.83
N TRP A 587 -23.16 4.30 -28.55
CA TRP A 587 -22.15 4.23 -27.48
C TRP A 587 -21.15 3.07 -27.70
N GLU A 588 -21.58 1.93 -28.25
CA GLU A 588 -20.68 0.80 -28.56
C GLU A 588 -19.59 1.19 -29.57
N HIS A 589 -19.94 2.00 -30.58
CA HIS A 589 -18.95 2.48 -31.57
C HIS A 589 -17.93 3.43 -30.96
N ILE A 590 -18.35 4.28 -30.03
CA ILE A 590 -17.45 5.19 -29.32
C ILE A 590 -16.46 4.38 -28.48
N ILE A 591 -16.94 3.41 -27.69
CA ILE A 591 -16.09 2.53 -26.87
C ILE A 591 -15.12 1.71 -27.73
N ALA A 592 -15.60 1.14 -28.85
CA ALA A 592 -14.75 0.38 -29.76
C ALA A 592 -13.61 1.24 -30.37
N ALA A 593 -13.92 2.48 -30.75
CA ALA A 593 -12.93 3.41 -31.28
C ALA A 593 -11.88 3.80 -30.21
N GLU A 594 -12.31 4.08 -28.98
CA GLU A 594 -11.40 4.40 -27.89
C GLU A 594 -10.50 3.20 -27.51
N ASN A 595 -11.06 1.99 -27.47
CA ASN A 595 -10.29 0.78 -27.19
C ASN A 595 -9.21 0.53 -28.26
N LEU A 596 -9.53 0.77 -29.53
CA LEU A 596 -8.54 0.69 -30.62
C LEU A 596 -7.42 1.72 -30.44
N ALA A 597 -7.75 2.96 -30.13
CA ALA A 597 -6.77 4.02 -29.89
C ALA A 597 -5.88 3.74 -28.65
N ILE A 598 -6.45 3.10 -27.61
CA ILE A 598 -5.71 2.66 -26.42
C ILE A 598 -4.73 1.55 -26.80
N ALA A 599 -5.19 0.53 -27.54
CA ALA A 599 -4.35 -0.60 -27.98
C ALA A 599 -3.16 -0.13 -28.83
N GLU A 600 -3.37 0.83 -29.75
CA GLU A 600 -2.28 1.41 -30.56
C GLU A 600 -1.26 2.19 -29.70
N ARG A 601 -1.72 2.94 -28.70
CA ARG A 601 -0.82 3.64 -27.74
C ARG A 601 0.01 2.65 -26.95
N HIS A 602 -0.60 1.57 -26.43
CA HIS A 602 0.08 0.52 -25.68
C HIS A 602 1.15 -0.18 -26.52
N GLU A 603 0.85 -0.51 -27.78
CA GLU A 603 1.83 -1.16 -28.67
C GLU A 603 3.06 -0.28 -28.89
N LYS A 604 2.87 1.03 -29.13
CA LYS A 604 3.97 1.99 -29.32
C LYS A 604 4.81 2.16 -28.05
N SER A 605 4.16 2.33 -26.89
CA SER A 605 4.83 2.48 -25.59
C SER A 605 5.57 1.21 -25.19
N GLY A 606 4.94 0.04 -25.33
CA GLY A 606 5.54 -1.26 -25.01
C GLY A 606 6.78 -1.58 -25.86
N LYS A 607 6.77 -1.27 -27.17
CA LYS A 607 7.95 -1.41 -28.04
C LYS A 607 9.11 -0.53 -27.56
N PHE A 608 8.83 0.71 -27.19
CA PHE A 608 9.85 1.65 -26.72
C PHE A 608 10.53 1.12 -25.45
N ILE A 609 9.75 0.68 -24.46
CA ILE A 609 10.26 0.21 -23.17
C ILE A 609 11.03 -1.10 -23.31
N ARG A 610 10.47 -2.11 -24.01
CA ARG A 610 11.18 -3.37 -24.24
C ARG A 610 12.53 -3.13 -24.92
N THR A 611 12.59 -2.20 -25.87
CA THR A 611 13.84 -1.82 -26.51
C THR A 611 14.83 -1.20 -25.51
N MET A 612 14.36 -0.34 -24.62
CA MET A 612 15.19 0.32 -23.61
C MET A 612 15.66 -0.68 -22.56
N VAL A 613 14.76 -1.49 -21.99
CA VAL A 613 15.08 -2.52 -20.99
C VAL A 613 16.09 -3.52 -21.55
N ASN A 614 15.84 -4.08 -22.74
CA ASN A 614 16.74 -5.05 -23.35
C ASN A 614 18.11 -4.45 -23.66
N LYS A 615 18.18 -3.19 -24.05
CA LYS A 615 19.46 -2.52 -24.35
C LYS A 615 20.32 -2.26 -23.11
N PHE A 616 19.73 -1.98 -21.96
CA PHE A 616 20.45 -1.53 -20.77
C PHE A 616 20.52 -2.57 -19.65
N ILE A 617 19.55 -3.51 -19.59
CA ILE A 617 19.46 -4.54 -18.56
C ILE A 617 19.85 -5.92 -19.12
N GLY A 618 19.87 -6.08 -20.44
CA GLY A 618 20.20 -7.32 -21.15
C GLY A 618 18.96 -8.17 -21.45
N GLU A 619 19.00 -8.92 -22.56
CA GLU A 619 17.96 -9.88 -22.92
C GLU A 619 17.96 -11.06 -21.94
N ASP A 620 16.80 -11.47 -21.43
CA ASP A 620 16.61 -12.81 -20.89
C ASP A 620 16.71 -13.78 -22.06
N LYS A 621 17.88 -14.37 -22.23
CA LYS A 621 17.94 -15.57 -23.06
C LYS A 621 17.12 -16.63 -22.34
N PRO A 622 16.05 -17.15 -22.93
CA PRO A 622 15.37 -18.30 -22.33
C PRO A 622 16.45 -19.36 -22.06
N GLU A 623 16.50 -19.86 -20.83
CA GLU A 623 17.40 -20.99 -20.52
C GLU A 623 17.13 -22.06 -21.57
N ALA A 624 18.10 -22.30 -22.40
CA ALA A 624 17.98 -23.38 -23.39
C ALA A 624 17.70 -24.66 -22.60
N PRO A 625 16.64 -25.40 -22.93
CA PRO A 625 16.27 -26.58 -22.17
C PRO A 625 17.51 -27.45 -22.03
N LYS A 626 17.92 -27.73 -20.79
CA LYS A 626 19.08 -28.55 -20.48
C LYS A 626 18.99 -29.80 -21.32
N LYS A 627 19.88 -29.97 -22.31
CA LYS A 627 19.93 -31.14 -23.15
C LYS A 627 20.22 -32.35 -22.25
N VAL A 628 19.17 -33.02 -21.85
CA VAL A 628 19.31 -34.37 -21.30
C VAL A 628 19.95 -35.20 -22.41
N LYS A 629 21.20 -35.59 -22.21
CA LYS A 629 21.90 -36.52 -23.08
C LYS A 629 21.14 -37.86 -23.08
N LYS A 630 20.12 -37.99 -23.92
CA LYS A 630 19.53 -39.27 -24.24
C LYS A 630 20.53 -40.00 -25.13
N LYS A 631 20.99 -41.16 -24.69
CA LYS A 631 21.67 -42.12 -25.56
C LYS A 631 20.83 -42.31 -26.81
N PRO A 632 21.42 -42.40 -28.01
CA PRO A 632 20.67 -42.53 -29.24
C PRO A 632 19.99 -43.92 -29.26
N GLN A 633 18.72 -43.94 -29.01
CA GLN A 633 17.85 -45.05 -29.41
C GLN A 633 17.45 -44.80 -30.86
N GLY A 634 17.82 -45.69 -31.74
CA GLY A 634 17.45 -45.64 -33.13
C GLY A 634 15.91 -45.65 -33.30
N PRO A 635 15.36 -45.06 -34.37
CA PRO A 635 13.94 -44.91 -34.56
C PRO A 635 13.24 -46.25 -34.56
N SER A 636 12.14 -46.37 -33.77
CA SER A 636 11.31 -47.56 -33.68
C SER A 636 10.74 -47.94 -35.07
N ILE A 637 10.46 -49.21 -35.24
CA ILE A 637 9.89 -49.78 -36.50
C ILE A 637 8.64 -49.00 -36.94
N LEU A 638 7.86 -48.52 -35.99
CA LEU A 638 6.64 -47.69 -36.23
C LEU A 638 6.98 -46.32 -36.85
N GLN A 639 8.06 -45.69 -36.40
CA GLN A 639 8.53 -44.39 -36.91
C GLN A 639 9.10 -44.50 -38.33
N ARG A 640 9.72 -45.64 -38.68
CA ARG A 640 10.16 -45.93 -40.06
C ARG A 640 8.99 -46.16 -41.00
N ALA A 641 7.93 -46.81 -40.53
CA ALA A 641 6.70 -47.03 -41.31
C ALA A 641 5.95 -45.69 -41.55
N ILE A 642 5.82 -44.81 -40.57
CA ILE A 642 5.20 -43.50 -40.70
C ILE A 642 5.98 -42.59 -41.68
N ASN A 643 7.29 -42.57 -41.57
CA ASN A 643 8.15 -41.78 -42.48
C ASN A 643 8.10 -42.29 -43.93
N ALA A 644 7.91 -43.60 -44.15
CA ALA A 644 7.71 -44.17 -45.49
C ALA A 644 6.37 -43.84 -46.11
N ILE A 645 5.30 -43.70 -45.28
CA ILE A 645 3.95 -43.32 -45.74
C ILE A 645 3.91 -41.79 -46.07
N VAL A 646 4.57 -40.98 -45.26
CA VAL A 646 4.63 -39.52 -45.46
C VAL A 646 5.43 -39.15 -46.71
N SER A 647 6.55 -39.86 -46.96
CA SER A 647 7.35 -39.61 -48.17
C SER A 647 6.65 -40.07 -49.48
N ARG A 648 5.75 -41.08 -49.40
CA ARG A 648 4.93 -41.50 -50.57
C ARG A 648 3.79 -40.50 -50.87
N LYS A 649 3.27 -39.79 -49.83
CA LYS A 649 2.23 -38.75 -50.02
C LYS A 649 2.86 -37.44 -50.58
N ARG A 650 4.08 -37.06 -50.23
CA ARG A 650 4.72 -35.89 -50.78
C ARG A 650 5.07 -36.00 -52.27
N LYS A 651 5.42 -37.18 -52.79
CA LYS A 651 5.65 -37.38 -54.23
C LYS A 651 4.41 -37.36 -55.12
N LYS A 652 3.17 -37.32 -54.56
CA LYS A 652 1.93 -37.23 -55.29
C LYS A 652 1.33 -35.84 -55.34
N ASN A 653 1.79 -34.91 -54.52
CA ASN A 653 1.28 -33.52 -54.46
C ASN A 653 2.16 -32.48 -55.17
N ASP A 654 3.40 -32.86 -55.59
CA ASP A 654 4.32 -31.91 -56.26
C ASP A 654 4.08 -31.76 -57.77
N ILE A 655 2.94 -32.29 -58.32
CA ILE A 655 2.58 -32.18 -59.75
C ILE A 655 1.40 -31.21 -59.97
N LYS A 656 0.89 -30.49 -58.97
CA LYS A 656 -0.30 -29.63 -59.16
C LYS A 656 -0.16 -28.20 -58.64
N ILE A 657 1.03 -27.67 -58.42
CA ILE A 657 1.22 -26.25 -58.09
C ILE A 657 2.37 -25.71 -58.98
N LYS A 658 2.11 -25.60 -60.26
CA LYS A 658 2.93 -24.89 -61.20
C LYS A 658 2.10 -24.25 -62.29
N GLU A 659 1.05 -23.55 -61.90
CA GLU A 659 0.28 -22.65 -62.76
C GLU A 659 -0.51 -21.76 -61.81
N TYR A 660 -0.06 -20.57 -61.55
CA TYR A 660 -0.75 -19.38 -61.09
C TYR A 660 0.17 -18.54 -60.16
N VAL A 661 1.11 -17.82 -60.75
CA VAL A 661 1.58 -16.50 -60.27
C VAL A 661 2.37 -15.88 -61.43
N ASP A 662 1.73 -15.14 -62.26
CA ASP A 662 2.25 -14.02 -63.00
C ASP A 662 1.09 -13.04 -63.15
N LEU A 663 1.05 -12.03 -62.33
CA LEU A 663 0.34 -10.77 -62.55
C LEU A 663 1.18 -9.68 -61.93
N GLU A 664 1.77 -8.92 -62.84
CA GLU A 664 2.52 -7.68 -62.64
C GLU A 664 1.63 -6.65 -61.92
N VAL A 665 2.21 -5.92 -60.95
CA VAL A 665 1.65 -4.67 -60.45
C VAL A 665 2.65 -3.57 -60.83
N GLU A 666 2.20 -2.71 -61.71
CA GLU A 666 2.89 -1.51 -62.14
C GLU A 666 3.01 -0.48 -60.99
N ASP A 667 4.18 0.14 -60.90
CA ASP A 667 4.50 1.29 -60.08
C ASP A 667 3.76 2.53 -60.56
N GLU A 668 2.92 3.15 -59.72
CA GLU A 668 2.45 4.52 -59.93
C GLU A 668 3.18 5.49 -59.01
N ASP A 669 3.78 6.48 -59.66
CA ASP A 669 4.52 7.61 -59.13
C ASP A 669 3.73 8.47 -58.14
N VAL A 670 4.33 8.80 -56.99
CA VAL A 670 3.88 9.87 -56.11
C VAL A 670 4.94 10.98 -56.05
N PRO A 671 4.58 12.24 -56.36
CA PRO A 671 5.55 13.32 -56.54
C PRO A 671 6.07 13.87 -55.19
N CYS A 672 7.35 14.16 -55.22
CA CYS A 672 8.08 14.90 -54.17
C CYS A 672 7.58 16.33 -54.04
N LEU A 673 7.38 16.81 -52.83
CA LEU A 673 7.26 18.23 -52.49
C LEU A 673 8.57 18.75 -51.90
N PRO A 674 8.93 20.02 -52.12
CA PRO A 674 10.31 20.51 -52.04
C PRO A 674 10.73 20.93 -50.63
N GLU A 675 12.04 20.86 -50.43
CA GLU A 675 12.79 21.36 -49.27
C GLU A 675 12.56 22.86 -49.03
N ALA A 676 12.25 23.23 -47.81
CA ALA A 676 12.24 24.62 -47.37
C ALA A 676 13.59 24.95 -46.70
N THR A 677 14.26 25.88 -47.28
CA THR A 677 15.51 26.51 -46.88
C THR A 677 15.36 27.30 -45.58
N SER A 678 16.36 27.16 -44.69
CA SER A 678 16.59 27.99 -43.52
C SER A 678 16.96 29.44 -43.87
N PRO A 679 16.56 30.43 -43.08
CA PRO A 679 17.28 31.69 -42.99
C PRO A 679 18.04 31.87 -41.70
N THR A 680 19.24 32.41 -41.86
CA THR A 680 20.23 32.88 -40.91
C THR A 680 19.77 34.07 -40.08
N SER A 681 20.22 34.03 -38.83
CA SER A 681 20.62 35.09 -37.89
C SER A 681 20.13 36.55 -38.07
N SER A 682 19.58 37.12 -37.02
CA SER A 682 20.17 38.26 -36.30
C SER A 682 19.29 38.82 -35.19
N ALA A 683 20.00 39.21 -34.11
CA ALA A 683 19.74 40.29 -33.18
C ALA A 683 18.74 40.09 -32.02
N GLU A 684 19.38 40.06 -30.88
CA GLU A 684 18.99 40.48 -29.52
C GLU A 684 17.83 41.50 -29.45
N GLN A 685 16.85 41.18 -28.57
CA GLN A 685 16.36 42.18 -27.61
C GLN A 685 15.70 41.43 -26.41
N SER A 686 16.28 41.63 -25.25
CA SER A 686 15.77 41.29 -23.94
C SER A 686 14.47 42.05 -23.65
N SER A 687 13.45 41.34 -23.23
CA SER A 687 12.36 41.92 -22.46
C SER A 687 12.17 41.06 -21.19
N GLU A 688 12.70 41.57 -20.07
CA GLU A 688 12.40 41.04 -18.72
C GLU A 688 10.90 41.22 -18.47
N ALA A 689 10.25 40.13 -18.06
CA ALA A 689 8.91 40.18 -17.52
C ALA A 689 8.99 40.68 -16.06
N PRO A 690 8.03 41.51 -15.59
CA PRO A 690 8.05 42.04 -14.22
C PRO A 690 7.90 40.91 -13.21
N GLY A 691 8.75 40.95 -12.19
CA GLY A 691 8.72 40.03 -11.08
C GLY A 691 7.48 40.23 -10.20
N PHE A 692 6.94 39.15 -9.68
CA PHE A 692 5.88 39.18 -8.67
C PHE A 692 6.47 38.76 -7.32
N VAL A 693 6.02 39.42 -6.24
CA VAL A 693 6.40 39.08 -4.86
C VAL A 693 5.20 38.49 -4.16
N THR A 694 5.42 37.41 -3.43
CA THR A 694 4.38 36.77 -2.61
C THR A 694 4.41 37.36 -1.21
N VAL A 695 3.31 37.93 -0.78
CA VAL A 695 3.14 38.51 0.56
C VAL A 695 2.02 37.77 1.28
N PHE A 696 2.21 37.57 2.57
CA PHE A 696 1.16 37.02 3.44
C PHE A 696 0.45 38.16 4.14
N ASP A 697 -0.89 38.16 4.16
CA ASP A 697 -1.68 39.09 4.93
C ASP A 697 -1.73 38.71 6.42
N ASP A 698 -2.32 39.56 7.22
CA ASP A 698 -2.41 39.38 8.68
C ASP A 698 -3.29 38.16 9.09
N ASP A 699 -4.06 37.60 8.15
CA ASP A 699 -4.86 36.39 8.33
C ASP A 699 -4.15 35.12 7.79
N GLY A 700 -2.94 35.27 7.19
CA GLY A 700 -2.09 34.18 6.70
C GLY A 700 -2.50 33.66 5.32
N GLU A 701 -3.30 34.39 4.55
CA GLU A 701 -3.60 34.07 3.15
C GLU A 701 -2.49 34.59 2.21
N VAL A 702 -2.27 33.88 1.12
CA VAL A 702 -1.21 34.19 0.14
C VAL A 702 -1.77 35.14 -0.91
N CYS A 703 -1.27 36.37 -0.94
CA CYS A 703 -1.55 37.32 -2.02
C CYS A 703 -0.31 37.49 -2.90
N VAL A 704 -0.52 37.48 -4.22
CA VAL A 704 0.53 37.75 -5.21
C VAL A 704 0.33 39.19 -5.71
N VAL A 705 1.30 40.07 -5.39
CA VAL A 705 1.28 41.46 -5.83
C VAL A 705 2.45 41.75 -6.78
N PRO A 706 2.29 42.63 -7.76
CA PRO A 706 3.40 43.07 -8.60
C PRO A 706 4.47 43.78 -7.74
N ALA A 707 5.75 43.50 -7.99
CA ALA A 707 6.85 44.24 -7.36
C ALA A 707 6.84 45.68 -7.87
N GLU A 708 6.69 46.66 -6.97
CA GLU A 708 6.90 48.05 -7.30
C GLU A 708 8.41 48.30 -7.42
N GLU A 709 8.83 48.87 -8.54
CA GLU A 709 10.19 49.36 -8.72
C GLU A 709 10.45 50.57 -7.77
N GLU A 710 11.48 50.45 -6.93
CA GLU A 710 12.15 51.61 -6.32
C GLU A 710 13.32 52.10 -7.23
#